data_af08285be4cf9ad597aeec8bf73ca00b
#
_entry.id   af08285be4cf9ad597aeec8bf73ca00b
#
_cell.length_a   1.000
_cell.length_b   1.000
_cell.length_c   1.000
_cell.angle_alpha   90.00
_cell.angle_beta   90.00
_cell.angle_gamma   90.00
#
_symmetry.space_group_name_H-M   'P 1'
#
loop_
_entity.id
_entity.type
_entity.pdbx_description
1 polymer ?
#
loop_
_entity_poly.entity_id
_entity_poly.type
_entity_poly.pdbx_seq_one_letter_code
_entity_poly.pdbx_strand_id
1 'polypeptide(L)'
;MLLLVQLVFGFAVVLAPGALVARALGVRRASATLAWSLVVVFGALAATFLLSASLDLTLVLVLAAGVAAAPAAVRRTRLDRRDRRPAEERKLQLVTCAFARGRRAVSAAGAVLGLLLWHVAGNVGGDGFFHLARVQKLLAFGDLSVGSMNEFPDGGLHPGYAFPLWHGFLALVAKVSGADPVDVVLHGPTVLAPLAAVLGYEAGWALFRRVVPAVTAAAASVALVAMAPSHGGAFTALALPATAARQLLLPAALALAIEATRRPTPALLASTGAASLALAVVHPTYALFLWIPFVGFLLVRLLWRRPDVRPGLLALAALVAPAAAFFAWLLPVVGDTASVAPDAAERTRAFEQYAGQLAGDADRFSVVPELFGRTGAVAVAALLLLPLAGLAARRRWAAYVVGGALAVLVVCLVPWIFTPFSDAVSLSQSRRLAGFLPLAFALAGGIGVLARLIGRLVVPVALAAGIAFQLLYPGDFGYMLRDGGPAWATWVAVAGAVVALVVGFRARPPLERPAALASALLLAPTYVHGLAHWTPSGARRPNPLSPGLIEAVRGEVPAGAVVYADPEASYRLGAFSPVRICVAPPGHVADTVDNHPRARVEEFRRFARTGDLAVPRACGATWLVVDRDRFPQLAFPLRVVHRDERWVLYRLGG
;
A
#
# COMPACT_ATOMS: atom_id res chain seq x y z
N MET A 1 -0.01 -14.26 22.95
CA MET A 1 0.38 -13.01 23.66
C MET A 1 1.88 -12.71 23.48
N LEU A 2 2.78 -13.68 23.67
CA LEU A 2 4.23 -13.47 23.48
C LEU A 2 4.58 -12.91 22.09
N LEU A 3 4.09 -13.52 21.01
CA LEU A 3 4.33 -13.06 19.63
C LEU A 3 3.90 -11.61 19.41
N LEU A 4 2.76 -11.17 19.95
CA LEU A 4 2.32 -9.78 19.83
C LEU A 4 3.32 -8.81 20.49
N VAL A 5 3.83 -9.17 21.68
CA VAL A 5 4.84 -8.37 22.38
C VAL A 5 6.15 -8.32 21.58
N GLN A 6 6.59 -9.45 21.03
CA GLN A 6 7.77 -9.53 20.16
C GLN A 6 7.61 -8.62 18.92
N LEU A 7 6.48 -8.68 18.23
CA LEU A 7 6.22 -7.85 17.06
C LEU A 7 6.19 -6.35 17.42
N VAL A 8 5.46 -5.97 18.47
CA VAL A 8 5.44 -4.57 18.94
C VAL A 8 6.85 -4.09 19.27
N PHE A 9 7.65 -4.91 19.96
CA PHE A 9 9.05 -4.60 20.26
C PHE A 9 9.88 -4.44 18.98
N GLY A 10 9.80 -5.40 18.03
CA GLY A 10 10.54 -5.34 16.76
C GLY A 10 10.21 -4.08 15.95
N PHE A 11 8.93 -3.79 15.75
CA PHE A 11 8.51 -2.56 15.07
C PHE A 11 8.98 -1.30 15.81
N ALA A 12 8.87 -1.25 17.13
CA ALA A 12 9.28 -0.11 17.91
C ALA A 12 10.79 0.15 17.81
N VAL A 13 11.63 -0.89 17.93
CA VAL A 13 13.09 -0.77 17.84
C VAL A 13 13.52 -0.32 16.45
N VAL A 14 12.94 -0.87 15.40
CA VAL A 14 13.31 -0.52 14.01
C VAL A 14 12.85 0.90 13.64
N LEU A 15 11.71 1.37 14.17
CA LEU A 15 11.19 2.71 13.86
C LEU A 15 11.75 3.81 14.77
N ALA A 16 12.21 3.49 15.99
CA ALA A 16 12.66 4.48 16.98
C ALA A 16 13.83 5.36 16.50
N PRO A 17 14.88 4.86 15.82
CA PRO A 17 15.98 5.68 15.33
C PRO A 17 15.54 6.84 14.43
N GLY A 18 14.68 6.56 13.46
CA GLY A 18 14.16 7.60 12.59
C GLY A 18 13.17 8.54 13.29
N ALA A 19 12.49 8.08 14.34
CA ALA A 19 11.69 8.95 15.20
C ALA A 19 12.58 9.98 15.92
N LEU A 20 13.78 9.59 16.33
CA LEU A 20 14.77 10.53 16.90
C LEU A 20 15.25 11.53 15.85
N VAL A 21 15.49 11.08 14.60
CA VAL A 21 15.84 12.00 13.48
C VAL A 21 14.73 13.01 13.24
N ALA A 22 13.47 12.57 13.11
CA ALA A 22 12.33 13.46 12.94
C ALA A 22 12.22 14.48 14.07
N ARG A 23 12.48 14.03 15.30
CA ARG A 23 12.48 14.87 16.50
C ARG A 23 13.59 15.90 16.49
N ALA A 24 14.80 15.52 16.09
CA ALA A 24 15.95 16.41 15.94
C ALA A 24 15.66 17.53 14.93
N LEU A 25 14.95 17.22 13.85
CA LEU A 25 14.47 18.19 12.86
C LEU A 25 13.29 19.06 13.34
N GLY A 26 12.78 18.81 14.56
CA GLY A 26 11.66 19.56 15.15
C GLY A 26 10.28 19.18 14.62
N VAL A 27 10.15 18.06 13.90
CA VAL A 27 8.87 17.57 13.40
C VAL A 27 8.32 16.48 14.35
N ARG A 28 7.02 16.62 14.75
CA ARG A 28 6.41 15.77 15.81
C ARG A 28 5.23 14.96 15.32
N ARG A 29 5.00 14.89 14.00
CA ARG A 29 3.88 14.17 13.42
C ARG A 29 4.23 12.72 13.17
N ALA A 30 3.25 11.83 13.30
CA ALA A 30 3.44 10.43 12.97
C ALA A 30 3.85 10.26 11.49
N SER A 31 3.31 11.10 10.60
CA SER A 31 3.68 11.14 9.17
C SER A 31 5.18 11.36 8.96
N ALA A 32 5.77 12.37 9.62
CA ALA A 32 7.21 12.64 9.51
C ALA A 32 8.05 11.58 10.23
N THR A 33 7.56 11.11 11.39
CA THR A 33 8.21 10.02 12.12
C THR A 33 8.36 8.77 11.25
N LEU A 34 7.28 8.32 10.63
CA LEU A 34 7.33 7.17 9.73
C LEU A 34 8.25 7.43 8.53
N ALA A 35 8.14 8.60 7.88
CA ALA A 35 8.97 8.94 6.73
C ALA A 35 10.47 8.86 7.05
N TRP A 36 10.91 9.49 8.14
CA TRP A 36 12.31 9.47 8.55
C TRP A 36 12.76 8.11 9.07
N SER A 37 11.86 7.34 9.74
CA SER A 37 12.18 5.97 10.16
C SER A 37 12.47 5.08 8.94
N LEU A 38 11.66 5.17 7.90
CA LEU A 38 11.88 4.39 6.69
C LEU A 38 13.10 4.87 5.90
N VAL A 39 13.33 6.19 5.80
CA VAL A 39 14.54 6.71 5.12
C VAL A 39 15.82 6.27 5.81
N VAL A 40 15.86 6.24 7.15
CA VAL A 40 17.00 5.71 7.90
C VAL A 40 17.21 4.22 7.62
N VAL A 41 16.15 3.41 7.69
CA VAL A 41 16.23 1.99 7.39
C VAL A 41 16.63 1.74 5.93
N PHE A 42 16.04 2.47 4.99
CA PHE A 42 16.30 2.29 3.57
C PHE A 42 17.71 2.74 3.18
N GLY A 43 18.20 3.83 3.78
CA GLY A 43 19.59 4.28 3.59
C GLY A 43 20.60 3.26 4.13
N ALA A 44 20.32 2.68 5.30
CA ALA A 44 21.15 1.63 5.87
C ALA A 44 21.15 0.35 5.02
N LEU A 45 19.97 -0.07 4.52
CA LEU A 45 19.87 -1.21 3.60
C LEU A 45 20.57 -0.95 2.27
N ALA A 46 20.45 0.27 1.72
CA ALA A 46 21.18 0.64 0.51
C ALA A 46 22.70 0.52 0.69
N ALA A 47 23.22 1.00 1.82
CA ALA A 47 24.63 0.81 2.16
C ALA A 47 25.00 -0.68 2.31
N THR A 48 24.14 -1.49 2.93
CA THR A 48 24.34 -2.94 3.07
C THR A 48 24.43 -3.62 1.68
N PHE A 49 23.54 -3.29 0.75
CA PHE A 49 23.58 -3.83 -0.62
C PHE A 49 24.82 -3.39 -1.41
N LEU A 50 25.26 -2.13 -1.25
CA LEU A 50 26.45 -1.62 -1.90
C LEU A 50 27.72 -2.30 -1.39
N LEU A 51 27.75 -2.70 -0.13
CA LEU A 51 28.89 -3.36 0.52
C LEU A 51 28.79 -4.90 0.48
N SER A 52 27.73 -5.46 -0.12
CA SER A 52 27.44 -6.90 -0.15
C SER A 52 27.55 -7.54 1.25
N ALA A 53 26.96 -6.87 2.25
CA ALA A 53 27.04 -7.27 3.64
C ALA A 53 25.72 -7.93 4.12
N SER A 54 25.71 -8.39 5.37
CA SER A 54 24.51 -8.99 5.99
C SER A 54 23.55 -7.94 6.56
N LEU A 55 22.34 -8.38 6.90
CA LEU A 55 21.33 -7.56 7.58
C LEU A 55 21.80 -7.04 8.96
N ASP A 56 22.85 -7.63 9.55
CA ASP A 56 23.47 -7.14 10.77
C ASP A 56 24.08 -5.75 10.60
N LEU A 57 24.76 -5.51 9.47
CA LEU A 57 25.25 -4.17 9.15
C LEU A 57 24.11 -3.16 9.08
N THR A 58 23.00 -3.54 8.44
CA THR A 58 21.81 -2.67 8.39
C THR A 58 21.33 -2.30 9.80
N LEU A 59 21.21 -3.29 10.68
CA LEU A 59 20.77 -3.04 12.06
C LEU A 59 21.72 -2.10 12.80
N VAL A 60 23.04 -2.35 12.70
CA VAL A 60 24.06 -1.48 13.29
C VAL A 60 23.95 -0.04 12.77
N LEU A 61 23.82 0.16 11.48
CA LEU A 61 23.69 1.49 10.86
C LEU A 61 22.41 2.20 11.30
N VAL A 62 21.29 1.48 11.38
CA VAL A 62 20.01 2.03 11.86
C VAL A 62 20.13 2.49 13.32
N LEU A 63 20.71 1.67 14.19
CA LEU A 63 20.91 2.00 15.60
C LEU A 63 21.90 3.16 15.77
N ALA A 64 23.01 3.16 15.01
CA ALA A 64 24.00 4.24 15.01
C ALA A 64 23.38 5.58 14.60
N ALA A 65 22.52 5.60 13.58
CA ALA A 65 21.78 6.80 13.19
C ALA A 65 20.89 7.33 14.31
N GLY A 66 20.23 6.42 15.06
CA GLY A 66 19.44 6.77 16.24
C GLY A 66 20.28 7.39 17.36
N VAL A 67 21.43 6.77 17.68
CA VAL A 67 22.37 7.28 18.69
C VAL A 67 22.89 8.67 18.29
N ALA A 68 23.28 8.84 17.04
CA ALA A 68 23.76 10.13 16.52
C ALA A 68 22.69 11.23 16.58
N ALA A 69 21.42 10.89 16.34
CA ALA A 69 20.32 11.85 16.39
C ALA A 69 19.84 12.19 17.82
N ALA A 70 20.09 11.32 18.81
CA ALA A 70 19.55 11.44 20.17
C ALA A 70 19.91 12.77 20.88
N PRO A 71 21.18 13.26 20.87
CA PRO A 71 21.52 14.53 21.52
C PRO A 71 20.74 15.72 20.94
N ALA A 72 20.63 15.80 19.60
CA ALA A 72 19.89 16.85 18.91
C ALA A 72 18.38 16.78 19.22
N ALA A 73 17.81 15.56 19.27
CA ALA A 73 16.42 15.32 19.65
C ALA A 73 16.11 15.78 21.09
N VAL A 74 17.01 15.47 22.04
CA VAL A 74 16.91 15.91 23.45
C VAL A 74 17.01 17.43 23.55
N ARG A 75 18.04 18.03 22.92
CA ARG A 75 18.22 19.49 22.89
C ARG A 75 16.97 20.18 22.33
N ARG A 76 16.44 19.70 21.21
CA ARG A 76 15.23 20.25 20.59
C ARG A 76 14.02 20.15 21.53
N THR A 77 13.88 19.03 22.22
CA THR A 77 12.80 18.85 23.21
C THR A 77 12.89 19.86 24.36
N ARG A 78 14.09 20.18 24.83
CA ARG A 78 14.31 21.16 25.90
C ARG A 78 13.99 22.58 25.41
N LEU A 79 14.42 22.95 24.20
CA LEU A 79 14.12 24.25 23.58
C LEU A 79 12.60 24.44 23.41
N ASP A 80 11.90 23.43 22.88
CA ASP A 80 10.45 23.47 22.71
C ASP A 80 9.66 23.64 24.02
N ARG A 81 10.23 23.25 25.16
CA ARG A 81 9.62 23.47 26.49
C ARG A 81 9.85 24.91 27.01
N ARG A 82 10.98 25.52 26.65
CA ARG A 82 11.34 26.89 27.06
C ARG A 82 10.60 27.97 26.27
N ASP A 83 10.39 27.73 24.97
CA ASP A 83 9.79 28.72 24.05
C ASP A 83 8.26 28.82 24.14
N ARG A 84 7.62 28.15 25.11
CA ARG A 84 6.17 28.27 25.34
C ARG A 84 5.85 29.61 25.98
N ARG A 85 5.45 30.62 25.18
CA ARG A 85 5.02 31.94 25.67
C ARG A 85 3.55 31.93 26.12
N PRO A 86 3.20 32.61 27.27
CA PRO A 86 1.90 32.49 27.91
C PRO A 86 0.68 33.05 27.12
N ALA A 87 0.82 34.09 26.33
CA ALA A 87 -0.32 34.85 25.80
C ALA A 87 -0.94 34.32 24.49
N GLU A 88 -0.17 33.70 23.56
CA GLU A 88 -0.72 33.01 22.38
C GLU A 88 -1.21 31.57 22.71
N GLU A 89 -0.97 31.15 23.93
CA GLU A 89 -1.13 29.75 24.39
C GLU A 89 -2.57 29.24 24.34
N ARG A 90 -3.58 30.03 24.70
CA ARG A 90 -4.94 29.51 24.91
C ARG A 90 -5.59 29.00 23.62
N LYS A 91 -5.47 29.73 22.52
CA LYS A 91 -6.03 29.34 21.22
C LYS A 91 -5.22 28.21 20.59
N LEU A 92 -3.90 28.27 20.70
CA LEU A 92 -2.98 27.25 20.23
C LEU A 92 -3.12 25.95 21.05
N GLN A 93 -3.29 26.08 22.37
CA GLN A 93 -3.55 24.94 23.28
C GLN A 93 -4.86 24.24 22.95
N LEU A 94 -5.95 24.96 22.71
CA LEU A 94 -7.25 24.36 22.34
C LEU A 94 -7.15 23.55 21.05
N VAL A 95 -6.48 24.08 20.01
CA VAL A 95 -6.26 23.37 18.73
C VAL A 95 -5.38 22.14 18.93
N THR A 96 -4.30 22.27 19.71
CA THR A 96 -3.36 21.17 20.00
C THR A 96 -4.04 20.08 20.84
N CYS A 97 -4.84 20.46 21.85
CA CYS A 97 -5.61 19.51 22.66
C CYS A 97 -6.69 18.80 21.85
N ALA A 98 -7.38 19.51 20.95
CA ALA A 98 -8.37 18.91 20.06
C ALA A 98 -7.72 17.90 19.11
N PHE A 99 -6.60 18.26 18.48
CA PHE A 99 -5.81 17.34 17.64
C PHE A 99 -5.37 16.08 18.43
N ALA A 100 -4.82 16.27 19.62
CA ALA A 100 -4.33 15.17 20.44
C ALA A 100 -5.46 14.22 20.91
N ARG A 101 -6.66 14.78 21.22
CA ARG A 101 -7.84 13.96 21.56
C ARG A 101 -8.30 13.12 20.37
N GLY A 102 -8.46 13.73 19.21
CA GLY A 102 -8.83 13.02 17.98
C GLY A 102 -7.82 11.93 17.63
N ARG A 103 -6.52 12.23 17.71
CA ARG A 103 -5.46 11.26 17.46
C ARG A 103 -5.51 10.07 18.43
N ARG A 104 -5.73 10.31 19.74
CA ARG A 104 -5.88 9.22 20.73
C ARG A 104 -7.08 8.33 20.43
N ALA A 105 -8.24 8.93 20.14
CA ALA A 105 -9.44 8.17 19.80
C ALA A 105 -9.24 7.29 18.55
N VAL A 106 -8.65 7.84 17.50
CA VAL A 106 -8.37 7.11 16.26
C VAL A 106 -7.30 6.04 16.46
N SER A 107 -6.28 6.30 17.30
CA SER A 107 -5.27 5.30 17.66
C SER A 107 -5.90 4.12 18.41
N ALA A 108 -6.80 4.38 19.36
CA ALA A 108 -7.52 3.33 20.09
C ALA A 108 -8.42 2.50 19.15
N ALA A 109 -9.18 3.16 18.26
CA ALA A 109 -9.98 2.46 17.25
C ALA A 109 -9.10 1.62 16.30
N GLY A 110 -7.94 2.14 15.89
CA GLY A 110 -6.96 1.42 15.11
C GLY A 110 -6.36 0.22 15.85
N ALA A 111 -6.17 0.31 17.18
CA ALA A 111 -5.72 -0.82 18.00
C ALA A 111 -6.80 -1.92 18.06
N VAL A 112 -8.08 -1.55 18.23
CA VAL A 112 -9.19 -2.52 18.15
C VAL A 112 -9.22 -3.19 16.77
N LEU A 113 -9.09 -2.41 15.68
CA LEU A 113 -8.98 -2.95 14.34
C LEU A 113 -7.79 -3.93 14.21
N GLY A 114 -6.63 -3.58 14.77
CA GLY A 114 -5.45 -4.45 14.79
C GLY A 114 -5.70 -5.79 15.48
N LEU A 115 -6.40 -5.78 16.62
CA LEU A 115 -6.77 -7.00 17.34
C LEU A 115 -7.79 -7.85 16.54
N LEU A 116 -8.72 -7.22 15.83
CA LEU A 116 -9.63 -7.93 14.92
C LEU A 116 -8.85 -8.56 13.75
N LEU A 117 -7.86 -7.84 13.18
CA LEU A 117 -7.01 -8.38 12.12
C LEU A 117 -6.16 -9.56 12.63
N TRP A 118 -5.68 -9.52 13.87
CA TRP A 118 -5.03 -10.67 14.51
C TRP A 118 -5.94 -11.89 14.56
N HIS A 119 -7.18 -11.68 14.97
CA HIS A 119 -8.16 -12.76 15.10
C HIS A 119 -8.50 -13.42 13.76
N VAL A 120 -8.58 -12.63 12.68
CA VAL A 120 -8.93 -13.13 11.34
C VAL A 120 -7.72 -13.39 10.44
N ALA A 121 -6.49 -13.26 10.96
CA ALA A 121 -5.30 -13.59 10.20
C ALA A 121 -5.36 -15.05 9.71
N GLY A 122 -5.21 -15.22 8.41
CA GLY A 122 -5.25 -16.51 7.75
C GLY A 122 -3.86 -17.06 7.43
N ASN A 123 -3.69 -17.52 6.20
CA ASN A 123 -2.41 -17.92 5.64
C ASN A 123 -1.93 -16.87 4.63
N VAL A 124 -0.61 -16.82 4.41
CA VAL A 124 -0.05 -16.08 3.29
C VAL A 124 -0.55 -16.71 1.99
N GLY A 125 -0.94 -15.89 1.03
CA GLY A 125 -1.45 -16.35 -0.27
C GLY A 125 -1.25 -15.32 -1.37
N GLY A 126 -1.45 -15.72 -2.62
CA GLY A 126 -1.30 -14.84 -3.79
C GLY A 126 0.06 -14.16 -3.84
N ASP A 127 0.07 -12.85 -4.11
CA ASP A 127 1.30 -12.03 -4.15
C ASP A 127 2.07 -12.03 -2.81
N GLY A 128 1.43 -12.40 -1.70
CA GLY A 128 2.06 -12.51 -0.39
C GLY A 128 3.22 -13.48 -0.36
N PHE A 129 3.19 -14.56 -1.15
CA PHE A 129 4.30 -15.51 -1.27
C PHE A 129 5.55 -14.86 -1.85
N PHE A 130 5.41 -14.05 -2.90
CA PHE A 130 6.50 -13.29 -3.47
C PHE A 130 7.17 -12.37 -2.45
N HIS A 131 6.36 -11.65 -1.69
CA HIS A 131 6.86 -10.72 -0.69
C HIS A 131 7.53 -11.44 0.48
N LEU A 132 6.95 -12.54 0.93
CA LEU A 132 7.51 -13.37 2.01
C LEU A 132 8.85 -13.99 1.60
N ALA A 133 8.97 -14.51 0.37
CA ALA A 133 10.21 -15.06 -0.17
C ALA A 133 11.38 -14.06 -0.07
N ARG A 134 11.15 -12.79 -0.35
CA ARG A 134 12.16 -11.74 -0.22
C ARG A 134 12.54 -11.46 1.24
N VAL A 135 11.58 -11.48 2.15
CA VAL A 135 11.86 -11.32 3.59
C VAL A 135 12.72 -12.49 4.10
N GLN A 136 12.40 -13.73 3.69
CA GLN A 136 13.18 -14.93 4.05
C GLN A 136 14.64 -14.82 3.55
N LYS A 137 14.84 -14.46 2.27
CA LYS A 137 16.19 -14.31 1.69
C LYS A 137 16.99 -13.21 2.39
N LEU A 138 16.38 -12.04 2.64
CA LEU A 138 17.02 -10.92 3.32
C LEU A 138 17.47 -11.28 4.74
N LEU A 139 16.71 -12.15 5.42
CA LEU A 139 17.06 -12.60 6.78
C LEU A 139 18.19 -13.63 6.77
N ALA A 140 18.21 -14.53 5.76
CA ALA A 140 19.08 -15.70 5.76
C ALA A 140 20.42 -15.50 5.03
N PHE A 141 20.49 -14.57 4.06
CA PHE A 141 21.71 -14.40 3.25
C PHE A 141 22.74 -13.53 3.98
N GLY A 142 24.00 -13.94 3.93
CA GLY A 142 25.11 -13.21 4.54
C GLY A 142 25.67 -12.09 3.67
N ASP A 143 25.48 -12.19 2.36
CA ASP A 143 25.98 -11.30 1.31
C ASP A 143 24.82 -10.71 0.50
N LEU A 144 24.22 -9.65 1.01
CA LEU A 144 23.06 -9.05 0.38
C LEU A 144 23.47 -8.16 -0.78
N SER A 145 22.88 -8.43 -1.94
CA SER A 145 22.90 -7.54 -3.11
C SER A 145 21.50 -7.40 -3.69
N VAL A 146 21.30 -6.43 -4.57
CA VAL A 146 20.00 -6.24 -5.22
C VAL A 146 19.61 -7.48 -6.04
N GLY A 147 20.56 -8.06 -6.78
CA GLY A 147 20.35 -9.25 -7.60
C GLY A 147 20.19 -10.55 -6.79
N SER A 148 20.74 -10.63 -5.56
CA SER A 148 20.59 -11.83 -4.73
C SER A 148 19.14 -12.08 -4.30
N MET A 149 18.27 -11.08 -4.41
CA MET A 149 16.83 -11.15 -4.05
C MET A 149 15.95 -11.68 -5.18
N ASN A 150 16.47 -11.88 -6.40
CA ASN A 150 15.69 -12.40 -7.51
C ASN A 150 15.13 -13.80 -7.20
N GLU A 151 13.97 -14.11 -7.79
CA GLU A 151 13.31 -15.40 -7.62
C GLU A 151 14.10 -16.52 -8.30
N PHE A 152 14.54 -16.25 -9.54
CA PHE A 152 15.33 -17.18 -10.35
C PHE A 152 16.84 -16.91 -10.20
N PRO A 153 17.68 -17.94 -10.32
CA PRO A 153 19.14 -17.76 -10.24
C PRO A 153 19.72 -16.79 -11.28
N ASP A 154 19.15 -16.84 -12.48
CA ASP A 154 19.48 -16.07 -13.68
C ASP A 154 18.45 -14.97 -13.98
N GLY A 155 17.59 -14.62 -13.02
CA GLY A 155 16.47 -13.70 -13.22
C GLY A 155 16.86 -12.22 -13.14
N GLY A 156 16.07 -11.39 -13.82
CA GLY A 156 16.15 -9.93 -13.78
C GLY A 156 15.47 -9.30 -12.57
N LEU A 157 15.68 -8.00 -12.38
CA LEU A 157 15.09 -7.24 -11.29
C LEU A 157 13.59 -7.02 -11.54
N HIS A 158 12.80 -7.10 -10.48
CA HIS A 158 11.37 -6.81 -10.57
C HIS A 158 11.12 -5.29 -10.60
N PRO A 159 10.47 -4.70 -11.63
CA PRO A 159 10.34 -3.25 -11.80
C PRO A 159 9.61 -2.56 -10.64
N GLY A 160 8.63 -3.21 -10.03
CA GLY A 160 7.91 -2.67 -8.87
C GLY A 160 8.67 -2.80 -7.54
N TYR A 161 9.67 -3.70 -7.46
CA TYR A 161 10.36 -4.06 -6.22
C TYR A 161 11.85 -4.33 -6.45
N ALA A 162 12.44 -3.66 -7.46
CA ALA A 162 13.86 -3.79 -7.79
C ALA A 162 14.76 -3.54 -6.58
N PHE A 163 14.36 -2.59 -5.73
CA PHE A 163 15.04 -2.31 -4.48
C PHE A 163 14.15 -2.75 -3.30
N PRO A 164 14.36 -3.94 -2.72
CA PRO A 164 13.42 -4.58 -1.79
C PRO A 164 13.47 -4.00 -0.37
N LEU A 165 13.46 -2.67 -0.24
CA LEU A 165 13.70 -1.98 1.04
C LEU A 165 12.57 -2.15 2.05
N TRP A 166 11.31 -2.24 1.60
CA TRP A 166 10.20 -2.56 2.51
C TRP A 166 10.32 -3.99 3.06
N HIS A 167 10.75 -4.93 2.22
CA HIS A 167 11.00 -6.31 2.65
C HIS A 167 12.15 -6.36 3.66
N GLY A 168 13.21 -5.54 3.45
CA GLY A 168 14.29 -5.38 4.41
C GLY A 168 13.84 -4.79 5.74
N PHE A 169 12.90 -3.85 5.73
CA PHE A 169 12.26 -3.36 6.95
C PHE A 169 11.56 -4.49 7.72
N LEU A 170 10.77 -5.35 7.04
CA LEU A 170 10.12 -6.49 7.67
C LEU A 170 11.13 -7.56 8.14
N ALA A 171 12.20 -7.78 7.38
CA ALA A 171 13.28 -8.68 7.77
C ALA A 171 14.01 -8.19 9.02
N LEU A 172 14.24 -6.87 9.17
CA LEU A 172 14.76 -6.29 10.41
C LEU A 172 13.82 -6.47 11.58
N VAL A 173 12.49 -6.30 11.35
CA VAL A 173 11.49 -6.58 12.40
C VAL A 173 11.56 -8.04 12.83
N ALA A 174 11.62 -8.99 11.88
CA ALA A 174 11.78 -10.42 12.18
C ALA A 174 13.06 -10.68 12.98
N LYS A 175 14.20 -10.13 12.54
CA LYS A 175 15.49 -10.28 13.19
C LYS A 175 15.49 -9.76 14.64
N VAL A 176 14.95 -8.57 14.85
CA VAL A 176 14.92 -7.92 16.19
C VAL A 176 13.92 -8.57 17.13
N SER A 177 12.77 -9.01 16.60
CA SER A 177 11.71 -9.64 17.40
C SER A 177 11.98 -11.11 17.67
N GLY A 178 12.82 -11.79 16.88
CA GLY A 178 12.97 -13.25 16.87
C GLY A 178 11.75 -14.00 16.34
N ALA A 179 10.80 -13.31 15.71
CA ALA A 179 9.61 -13.91 15.13
C ALA A 179 9.90 -14.49 13.74
N ASP A 180 9.21 -15.58 13.37
CA ASP A 180 9.27 -16.11 12.00
C ASP A 180 8.79 -15.04 11.00
N PRO A 181 9.45 -14.86 9.84
CA PRO A 181 8.98 -13.96 8.79
C PRO A 181 7.52 -14.15 8.38
N VAL A 182 7.00 -15.37 8.43
CA VAL A 182 5.57 -15.65 8.19
C VAL A 182 4.70 -14.91 9.20
N ASP A 183 5.07 -14.96 10.48
CA ASP A 183 4.34 -14.29 11.56
C ASP A 183 4.42 -12.76 11.44
N VAL A 184 5.58 -12.23 11.03
CA VAL A 184 5.74 -10.78 10.79
C VAL A 184 4.81 -10.32 9.66
N VAL A 185 4.71 -11.07 8.58
CA VAL A 185 3.82 -10.73 7.43
C VAL A 185 2.35 -10.89 7.82
N LEU A 186 1.97 -11.98 8.48
CA LEU A 186 0.58 -12.27 8.85
C LEU A 186 0.06 -11.37 9.98
N HIS A 187 0.87 -11.12 10.99
CA HIS A 187 0.45 -10.42 12.21
C HIS A 187 0.98 -8.99 12.31
N GLY A 188 1.92 -8.58 11.44
CA GLY A 188 2.35 -7.19 11.33
C GLY A 188 1.20 -6.20 11.12
N PRO A 189 0.13 -6.53 10.36
CA PRO A 189 -1.08 -5.70 10.25
C PRO A 189 -1.67 -5.27 11.60
N THR A 190 -1.60 -6.09 12.64
CA THR A 190 -2.06 -5.76 13.99
C THR A 190 -1.33 -4.54 14.57
N VAL A 191 -0.02 -4.47 14.37
CA VAL A 191 0.82 -3.36 14.86
C VAL A 191 0.73 -2.14 13.94
N LEU A 192 0.54 -2.34 12.64
CA LEU A 192 0.48 -1.28 11.64
C LEU A 192 -0.89 -0.61 11.55
N ALA A 193 -1.99 -1.28 11.92
CA ALA A 193 -3.34 -0.71 11.83
C ALA A 193 -3.55 0.55 12.68
N PRO A 194 -3.09 0.64 13.94
CA PRO A 194 -3.15 1.89 14.71
C PRO A 194 -2.40 3.03 14.03
N LEU A 195 -1.24 2.72 13.44
CA LEU A 195 -0.44 3.71 12.71
C LEU A 195 -1.18 4.18 11.44
N ALA A 196 -1.75 3.27 10.65
CA ALA A 196 -2.53 3.59 9.46
C ALA A 196 -3.72 4.52 9.81
N ALA A 197 -4.45 4.22 10.87
CA ALA A 197 -5.55 5.04 11.36
C ALA A 197 -5.08 6.46 11.76
N VAL A 198 -3.96 6.57 12.47
CA VAL A 198 -3.37 7.86 12.85
C VAL A 198 -2.90 8.66 11.63
N LEU A 199 -2.31 8.02 10.63
CA LEU A 199 -1.83 8.68 9.41
C LEU A 199 -3.01 9.17 8.55
N GLY A 200 -4.08 8.38 8.44
CA GLY A 200 -5.34 8.80 7.82
C GLY A 200 -5.96 10.02 8.52
N TYR A 201 -5.94 10.03 9.88
CA TYR A 201 -6.36 11.17 10.68
C TYR A 201 -5.48 12.40 10.45
N GLU A 202 -4.15 12.25 10.40
CA GLU A 202 -3.22 13.37 10.14
C GLU A 202 -3.43 13.96 8.73
N ALA A 203 -3.71 13.14 7.72
CA ALA A 203 -4.07 13.61 6.38
C ALA A 203 -5.39 14.39 6.39
N GLY A 204 -6.42 13.86 7.06
CA GLY A 204 -7.68 14.56 7.28
C GLY A 204 -7.50 15.87 8.05
N TRP A 205 -6.69 15.86 9.11
CA TRP A 205 -6.40 17.07 9.88
C TRP A 205 -5.62 18.11 9.04
N ALA A 206 -4.67 17.68 8.24
CA ALA A 206 -3.93 18.60 7.35
C ALA A 206 -4.86 19.33 6.39
N LEU A 207 -5.89 18.66 5.89
CA LEU A 207 -6.89 19.26 4.99
C LEU A 207 -7.92 20.12 5.73
N PHE A 208 -8.59 19.58 6.74
CA PHE A 208 -9.79 20.19 7.36
C PHE A 208 -9.51 21.10 8.54
N ARG A 209 -8.43 20.85 9.32
CA ARG A 209 -8.13 21.55 10.60
C ARG A 209 -9.24 21.43 11.63
N ARG A 210 -10.04 20.36 11.58
CA ARG A 210 -11.15 20.07 12.48
C ARG A 210 -11.17 18.58 12.80
N VAL A 211 -11.54 18.25 14.05
CA VAL A 211 -11.53 16.86 14.54
C VAL A 211 -12.56 16.01 13.82
N VAL A 212 -13.81 16.47 13.77
CA VAL A 212 -14.92 15.68 13.20
C VAL A 212 -14.65 15.25 11.77
N PRO A 213 -14.39 16.15 10.78
CA PRO A 213 -14.13 15.70 9.43
C PRO A 213 -12.81 14.91 9.28
N ALA A 214 -11.80 15.15 10.15
CA ALA A 214 -10.58 14.36 10.13
C ALA A 214 -10.79 12.91 10.61
N VAL A 215 -11.57 12.73 11.67
CA VAL A 215 -11.99 11.40 12.16
C VAL A 215 -12.90 10.71 11.14
N THR A 216 -13.87 11.43 10.57
CA THR A 216 -14.74 10.90 9.50
C THR A 216 -13.92 10.42 8.30
N ALA A 217 -12.93 11.20 7.86
CA ALA A 217 -12.07 10.81 6.75
C ALA A 217 -11.25 9.55 7.06
N ALA A 218 -10.70 9.45 8.28
CA ALA A 218 -9.99 8.24 8.72
C ALA A 218 -10.94 7.02 8.77
N ALA A 219 -12.13 7.17 9.34
CA ALA A 219 -13.13 6.10 9.38
C ALA A 219 -13.58 5.71 7.95
N ALA A 220 -13.88 6.68 7.09
CA ALA A 220 -14.24 6.38 5.70
C ALA A 220 -13.12 5.68 4.93
N SER A 221 -11.85 6.04 5.17
CA SER A 221 -10.70 5.33 4.57
C SER A 221 -10.64 3.86 5.01
N VAL A 222 -10.91 3.58 6.28
CA VAL A 222 -11.01 2.20 6.78
C VAL A 222 -12.20 1.48 6.15
N ALA A 223 -13.38 2.11 6.10
CA ALA A 223 -14.58 1.52 5.51
C ALA A 223 -14.40 1.18 4.02
N LEU A 224 -13.68 2.03 3.28
CA LEU A 224 -13.39 1.82 1.84
C LEU A 224 -12.45 0.63 1.57
N VAL A 225 -11.63 0.21 2.53
CA VAL A 225 -10.55 -0.76 2.30
C VAL A 225 -10.65 -1.98 3.21
N ALA A 226 -10.87 -1.78 4.51
CA ALA A 226 -10.87 -2.86 5.48
C ALA A 226 -12.22 -3.57 5.60
N MET A 227 -13.33 -2.83 5.42
CA MET A 227 -14.68 -3.38 5.57
C MET A 227 -15.20 -4.06 4.29
N ALA A 228 -14.31 -4.48 3.41
CA ALA A 228 -14.63 -5.38 2.31
C ALA A 228 -15.32 -6.64 2.82
N PRO A 229 -16.21 -7.26 2.03
CA PRO A 229 -16.92 -8.50 2.42
C PRO A 229 -16.00 -9.73 2.41
N SER A 230 -14.81 -9.62 2.95
CA SER A 230 -13.84 -10.69 3.16
C SER A 230 -13.00 -10.39 4.41
N HIS A 231 -12.31 -11.38 4.93
CA HIS A 231 -11.57 -11.39 6.20
C HIS A 231 -10.64 -10.17 6.41
N GLY A 232 -11.20 -9.05 6.85
CA GLY A 232 -10.44 -7.81 7.09
C GLY A 232 -10.06 -7.03 5.83
N GLY A 233 -10.60 -7.41 4.66
CA GLY A 233 -10.31 -6.75 3.38
C GLY A 233 -8.81 -6.68 3.10
N ALA A 234 -8.39 -5.62 2.42
CA ALA A 234 -6.97 -5.42 2.12
C ALA A 234 -6.12 -5.11 3.37
N PHE A 235 -6.73 -4.81 4.54
CA PHE A 235 -5.95 -4.55 5.76
C PHE A 235 -5.26 -5.80 6.32
N THR A 236 -5.72 -7.01 6.01
CA THR A 236 -4.97 -8.24 6.31
C THR A 236 -3.62 -8.29 5.59
N ALA A 237 -3.49 -7.58 4.46
CA ALA A 237 -2.25 -7.44 3.70
C ALA A 237 -1.48 -6.14 4.02
N LEU A 238 -1.73 -5.48 5.17
CA LEU A 238 -1.13 -4.18 5.50
C LEU A 238 0.40 -4.24 5.65
N ALA A 239 0.97 -5.40 5.93
CA ALA A 239 2.41 -5.61 5.92
C ALA A 239 3.00 -5.71 4.50
N LEU A 240 2.18 -5.94 3.45
CA LEU A 240 2.67 -6.03 2.08
C LEU A 240 2.88 -4.64 1.45
N PRO A 241 3.89 -4.47 0.56
CA PRO A 241 4.30 -3.16 0.06
C PRO A 241 3.18 -2.32 -0.54
N ALA A 242 2.33 -2.89 -1.40
CA ALA A 242 1.26 -2.15 -2.06
C ALA A 242 0.23 -1.59 -1.06
N THR A 243 -0.19 -2.40 -0.07
CA THR A 243 -1.14 -1.95 0.95
C THR A 243 -0.49 -0.99 1.94
N ALA A 244 0.76 -1.24 2.35
CA ALA A 244 1.53 -0.34 3.19
C ALA A 244 1.73 1.03 2.52
N ALA A 245 2.12 1.04 1.24
CA ALA A 245 2.25 2.28 0.46
C ALA A 245 0.92 3.07 0.44
N ARG A 246 -0.20 2.39 0.22
CA ARG A 246 -1.53 3.03 0.13
C ARG A 246 -2.06 3.52 1.47
N GLN A 247 -1.89 2.74 2.55
CA GLN A 247 -2.53 3.02 3.84
C GLN A 247 -1.61 3.73 4.86
N LEU A 248 -0.30 3.67 4.66
CA LEU A 248 0.68 4.32 5.54
C LEU A 248 1.38 5.48 4.83
N LEU A 249 2.06 5.21 3.71
CA LEU A 249 2.96 6.18 3.11
C LEU A 249 2.23 7.28 2.34
N LEU A 250 1.18 6.94 1.60
CA LEU A 250 0.39 7.91 0.85
C LEU A 250 -0.31 8.93 1.78
N PRO A 251 -1.03 8.53 2.87
CA PRO A 251 -1.57 9.48 3.83
C PRO A 251 -0.49 10.33 4.51
N ALA A 252 0.67 9.73 4.82
CA ALA A 252 1.79 10.45 5.43
C ALA A 252 2.35 11.53 4.48
N ALA A 253 2.64 11.17 3.22
CA ALA A 253 3.13 12.09 2.21
C ALA A 253 2.12 13.21 1.92
N LEU A 254 0.83 12.86 1.80
CA LEU A 254 -0.24 13.84 1.62
C LEU A 254 -0.34 14.81 2.80
N ALA A 255 -0.32 14.32 4.04
CA ALA A 255 -0.39 15.16 5.24
C ALA A 255 0.75 16.19 5.29
N LEU A 256 1.98 15.74 4.99
CA LEU A 256 3.17 16.59 4.97
C LEU A 256 3.13 17.60 3.81
N ALA A 257 2.77 17.15 2.60
CA ALA A 257 2.67 18.01 1.42
C ALA A 257 1.60 19.12 1.60
N ILE A 258 0.41 18.78 2.06
CA ILE A 258 -0.66 19.76 2.34
C ILE A 258 -0.22 20.74 3.43
N GLU A 259 0.51 20.28 4.44
CA GLU A 259 1.05 21.18 5.47
C GLU A 259 2.13 22.11 4.90
N ALA A 260 3.01 21.58 4.06
CA ALA A 260 4.06 22.36 3.37
C ALA A 260 3.47 23.48 2.49
N THR A 261 2.29 23.28 1.88
CA THR A 261 1.60 24.35 1.15
C THR A 261 1.13 25.50 2.05
N ARG A 262 1.12 25.32 3.37
CA ARG A 262 0.77 26.38 4.34
C ARG A 262 1.99 27.10 4.90
N ARG A 263 3.00 26.32 5.24
CA ARG A 263 4.24 26.79 5.88
C ARG A 263 5.43 25.97 5.34
N PRO A 264 6.04 26.35 4.23
CA PRO A 264 7.12 25.61 3.59
C PRO A 264 8.45 25.77 4.35
N THR A 265 8.52 25.24 5.57
CA THR A 265 9.80 25.23 6.31
C THR A 265 10.73 24.15 5.75
N PRO A 266 12.08 24.35 5.80
CA PRO A 266 13.03 23.35 5.30
C PRO A 266 12.82 21.96 5.90
N ALA A 267 12.57 21.86 7.21
CA ALA A 267 12.31 20.58 7.88
C ALA A 267 11.04 19.89 7.37
N LEU A 268 9.98 20.65 7.06
CA LEU A 268 8.74 20.10 6.54
C LEU A 268 8.86 19.68 5.08
N LEU A 269 9.56 20.48 4.25
CA LEU A 269 9.86 20.12 2.87
C LEU A 269 10.76 18.88 2.80
N ALA A 270 11.80 18.79 3.62
CA ALA A 270 12.65 17.62 3.73
C ALA A 270 11.85 16.37 4.19
N SER A 271 10.94 16.53 5.16
CA SER A 271 10.06 15.44 5.60
C SER A 271 9.06 15.00 4.51
N THR A 272 8.60 15.95 3.68
CA THR A 272 7.75 15.65 2.52
C THR A 272 8.55 14.86 1.48
N GLY A 273 9.79 15.28 1.19
CA GLY A 273 10.70 14.54 0.31
C GLY A 273 11.02 13.14 0.83
N ALA A 274 11.29 13.01 2.12
CA ALA A 274 11.52 11.72 2.76
C ALA A 274 10.31 10.77 2.61
N ALA A 275 9.09 11.28 2.83
CA ALA A 275 7.86 10.49 2.65
C ALA A 275 7.64 10.10 1.18
N SER A 276 7.92 11.00 0.25
CA SER A 276 7.79 10.74 -1.18
C SER A 276 8.81 9.72 -1.68
N LEU A 277 10.07 9.82 -1.25
CA LEU A 277 11.11 8.85 -1.56
C LEU A 277 10.74 7.46 -1.02
N ALA A 278 10.33 7.40 0.25
CA ALA A 278 9.88 6.14 0.84
C ALA A 278 8.70 5.53 0.07
N LEU A 279 7.71 6.36 -0.34
CA LEU A 279 6.58 5.91 -1.14
C LEU A 279 7.04 5.40 -2.52
N ALA A 280 7.92 6.12 -3.21
CA ALA A 280 8.44 5.74 -4.53
C ALA A 280 9.22 4.43 -4.49
N VAL A 281 10.05 4.21 -3.48
CA VAL A 281 10.84 2.99 -3.30
C VAL A 281 9.96 1.80 -2.94
N VAL A 282 8.94 1.99 -2.09
CA VAL A 282 8.03 0.90 -1.67
C VAL A 282 7.06 0.53 -2.79
N HIS A 283 6.55 1.51 -3.53
CA HIS A 283 5.63 1.29 -4.65
C HIS A 283 5.70 2.44 -5.67
N PRO A 284 6.53 2.33 -6.71
CA PRO A 284 6.82 3.42 -7.64
C PRO A 284 5.57 4.09 -8.23
N THR A 285 4.63 3.30 -8.75
CA THR A 285 3.42 3.82 -9.40
C THR A 285 2.52 4.61 -8.44
N TYR A 286 2.52 4.30 -7.14
CA TYR A 286 1.70 5.03 -6.15
C TYR A 286 2.24 6.43 -5.85
N ALA A 287 3.54 6.67 -6.01
CA ALA A 287 4.10 8.01 -5.96
C ALA A 287 3.60 8.86 -7.13
N LEU A 288 3.62 8.32 -8.36
CA LEU A 288 3.03 8.96 -9.54
C LEU A 288 1.54 9.26 -9.34
N PHE A 289 0.79 8.28 -8.82
CA PHE A 289 -0.65 8.42 -8.59
C PHE A 289 -0.98 9.49 -7.54
N LEU A 290 -0.10 9.76 -6.56
CA LEU A 290 -0.27 10.86 -5.63
C LEU A 290 -0.08 12.22 -6.29
N TRP A 291 0.83 12.33 -7.28
CA TRP A 291 1.08 13.61 -7.95
C TRP A 291 -0.15 14.10 -8.72
N ILE A 292 -0.91 13.20 -9.36
CA ILE A 292 -2.07 13.54 -10.17
C ILE A 292 -3.12 14.34 -9.37
N PRO A 293 -3.68 13.83 -8.26
CA PRO A 293 -4.63 14.60 -7.47
C PRO A 293 -4.00 15.82 -6.79
N PHE A 294 -2.69 15.80 -6.49
CA PHE A 294 -2.02 16.96 -5.92
C PHE A 294 -1.86 18.09 -6.94
N VAL A 295 -1.55 17.79 -8.21
CA VAL A 295 -1.53 18.77 -9.30
C VAL A 295 -2.93 19.34 -9.53
N GLY A 296 -3.97 18.50 -9.56
CA GLY A 296 -5.37 18.95 -9.65
C GLY A 296 -5.74 19.92 -8.52
N PHE A 297 -5.30 19.64 -7.28
CA PHE A 297 -5.43 20.55 -6.15
C PHE A 297 -4.75 21.91 -6.42
N LEU A 298 -3.52 21.91 -6.90
CA LEU A 298 -2.78 23.15 -7.17
C LEU A 298 -3.45 23.98 -8.27
N LEU A 299 -3.94 23.34 -9.33
CA LEU A 299 -4.68 24.02 -10.40
C LEU A 299 -5.91 24.76 -9.86
N VAL A 300 -6.73 24.08 -9.04
CA VAL A 300 -7.88 24.75 -8.39
C VAL A 300 -7.45 25.86 -7.45
N ARG A 301 -6.33 25.71 -6.72
CA ARG A 301 -5.80 26.79 -5.86
C ARG A 301 -5.29 27.98 -6.67
N LEU A 302 -4.68 27.75 -7.82
CA LEU A 302 -4.22 28.81 -8.73
C LEU A 302 -5.39 29.68 -9.20
N LEU A 303 -6.52 29.06 -9.56
CA LEU A 303 -7.73 29.78 -9.97
C LEU A 303 -8.30 30.71 -8.90
N TRP A 304 -8.21 30.30 -7.61
CA TRP A 304 -8.88 31.01 -6.53
C TRP A 304 -7.96 31.77 -5.56
N ARG A 305 -6.66 31.43 -5.48
CA ARG A 305 -5.72 31.94 -4.48
C ARG A 305 -4.27 31.98 -4.97
N ARG A 306 -3.91 32.96 -5.79
CA ARG A 306 -2.53 33.14 -6.31
C ARG A 306 -1.42 33.10 -5.24
N PRO A 307 -1.59 33.66 -4.00
CA PRO A 307 -0.53 33.60 -2.98
C PRO A 307 -0.14 32.19 -2.53
N ASP A 308 -0.99 31.19 -2.76
CA ASP A 308 -0.70 29.78 -2.40
C ASP A 308 0.20 29.08 -3.44
N VAL A 309 0.50 29.71 -4.58
CA VAL A 309 1.21 29.06 -5.71
C VAL A 309 2.64 28.72 -5.33
N ARG A 310 3.42 29.67 -4.82
CA ARG A 310 4.82 29.44 -4.45
C ARG A 310 4.99 28.35 -3.39
N PRO A 311 4.29 28.36 -2.25
CA PRO A 311 4.31 27.26 -1.30
C PRO A 311 3.84 25.94 -1.90
N GLY A 312 2.84 25.97 -2.80
CA GLY A 312 2.34 24.81 -3.52
C GLY A 312 3.39 24.18 -4.43
N LEU A 313 4.11 24.99 -5.21
CA LEU A 313 5.20 24.51 -6.08
C LEU A 313 6.38 23.94 -5.28
N LEU A 314 6.73 24.55 -4.14
CA LEU A 314 7.76 24.00 -3.25
C LEU A 314 7.35 22.64 -2.68
N ALA A 315 6.09 22.49 -2.28
CA ALA A 315 5.55 21.21 -1.80
C ALA A 315 5.51 20.16 -2.93
N LEU A 316 5.14 20.55 -4.16
CA LEU A 316 5.17 19.67 -5.33
C LEU A 316 6.62 19.27 -5.66
N ALA A 317 7.55 20.20 -5.67
CA ALA A 317 8.96 19.90 -5.89
C ALA A 317 9.50 18.91 -4.84
N ALA A 318 9.15 19.08 -3.57
CA ALA A 318 9.51 18.15 -2.51
C ALA A 318 8.89 16.76 -2.69
N LEU A 319 7.68 16.68 -3.26
CA LEU A 319 7.07 15.39 -3.62
C LEU A 319 7.71 14.74 -4.85
N VAL A 320 8.04 15.54 -5.86
CA VAL A 320 8.47 15.03 -7.18
C VAL A 320 9.97 14.72 -7.20
N ALA A 321 10.83 15.63 -6.76
CA ALA A 321 12.26 15.51 -7.02
C ALA A 321 12.92 14.25 -6.43
N PRO A 322 12.68 13.84 -5.16
CA PRO A 322 13.31 12.63 -4.64
C PRO A 322 12.78 11.34 -5.30
N ALA A 323 11.49 11.31 -5.64
CA ALA A 323 10.90 10.18 -6.34
C ALA A 323 11.38 10.10 -7.79
N ALA A 324 11.50 11.23 -8.49
CA ALA A 324 12.02 11.30 -9.85
C ALA A 324 13.48 10.83 -9.94
N ALA A 325 14.32 11.16 -8.94
CA ALA A 325 15.68 10.64 -8.86
C ALA A 325 15.71 9.10 -8.76
N PHE A 326 14.81 8.53 -7.93
CA PHE A 326 14.67 7.08 -7.86
C PHE A 326 14.13 6.48 -9.16
N PHE A 327 13.16 7.13 -9.81
CA PHE A 327 12.63 6.65 -11.10
C PHE A 327 13.68 6.69 -12.21
N ALA A 328 14.55 7.70 -12.25
CA ALA A 328 15.65 7.76 -13.22
C ALA A 328 16.57 6.54 -13.07
N TRP A 329 16.86 6.09 -11.84
CA TRP A 329 17.60 4.86 -11.59
C TRP A 329 16.81 3.61 -12.00
N LEU A 330 15.47 3.62 -11.85
CA LEU A 330 14.61 2.47 -12.13
C LEU A 330 14.31 2.29 -13.63
N LEU A 331 14.45 3.34 -14.45
CA LEU A 331 14.08 3.32 -15.88
C LEU A 331 14.63 2.13 -16.68
N PRO A 332 15.91 1.72 -16.55
CA PRO A 332 16.41 0.55 -17.27
C PRO A 332 15.65 -0.73 -16.91
N VAL A 333 15.38 -0.96 -15.61
CA VAL A 333 14.64 -2.13 -15.13
C VAL A 333 13.19 -2.14 -15.63
N VAL A 334 12.57 -0.96 -15.71
CA VAL A 334 11.21 -0.80 -16.25
C VAL A 334 11.19 -1.07 -17.75
N GLY A 335 12.20 -0.58 -18.48
CA GLY A 335 12.32 -0.78 -19.93
C GLY A 335 12.46 -2.24 -20.35
N ASP A 336 13.01 -3.10 -19.48
CA ASP A 336 13.15 -4.54 -19.73
C ASP A 336 11.86 -5.33 -19.50
N THR A 337 10.75 -4.66 -19.16
CA THR A 337 9.50 -5.32 -18.80
C THR A 337 8.52 -5.30 -19.95
N ALA A 338 8.02 -6.45 -20.38
CA ALA A 338 7.08 -6.59 -21.50
C ALA A 338 5.79 -5.77 -21.34
N SER A 339 5.33 -5.54 -20.11
CA SER A 339 4.10 -4.78 -19.82
C SER A 339 4.27 -3.25 -19.87
N VAL A 340 5.48 -2.74 -20.13
CA VAL A 340 5.79 -1.31 -20.30
C VAL A 340 6.17 -1.06 -21.74
N ALA A 341 5.58 -0.04 -22.37
CA ALA A 341 5.65 0.16 -23.82
C ALA A 341 5.34 -1.13 -24.61
N PRO A 342 4.20 -1.82 -24.30
CA PRO A 342 3.90 -3.15 -24.76
C PRO A 342 3.76 -3.19 -26.27
N ASP A 343 4.14 -4.31 -26.89
CA ASP A 343 3.79 -4.60 -28.27
C ASP A 343 2.26 -4.86 -28.42
N ALA A 344 1.77 -5.03 -29.66
CA ALA A 344 0.35 -5.22 -29.92
C ALA A 344 -0.19 -6.52 -29.26
N ALA A 345 0.59 -7.58 -29.24
CA ALA A 345 0.18 -8.86 -28.68
C ALA A 345 0.06 -8.78 -27.16
N GLU A 346 1.05 -8.18 -26.48
CA GLU A 346 1.03 -8.00 -25.03
C GLU A 346 -0.08 -7.03 -24.61
N ARG A 347 -0.32 -5.95 -25.38
CA ARG A 347 -1.41 -5.01 -25.12
C ARG A 347 -2.78 -5.70 -25.23
N THR A 348 -3.00 -6.51 -26.27
CA THR A 348 -4.24 -7.28 -26.46
C THR A 348 -4.43 -8.26 -25.30
N ARG A 349 -3.40 -9.02 -24.95
CA ARG A 349 -3.42 -9.96 -23.82
C ARG A 349 -3.77 -9.27 -22.50
N ALA A 350 -3.12 -8.14 -22.21
CA ALA A 350 -3.35 -7.38 -20.98
C ALA A 350 -4.77 -6.77 -20.97
N PHE A 351 -5.26 -6.30 -22.12
CA PHE A 351 -6.62 -5.79 -22.26
C PHE A 351 -7.65 -6.89 -21.96
N GLU A 352 -7.51 -8.06 -22.56
CA GLU A 352 -8.40 -9.20 -22.33
C GLU A 352 -8.41 -9.63 -20.85
N GLN A 353 -7.24 -9.66 -20.22
CA GLN A 353 -7.11 -10.00 -18.80
C GLN A 353 -7.91 -9.07 -17.88
N TYR A 354 -8.07 -7.80 -18.26
CA TYR A 354 -8.76 -6.78 -17.46
C TYR A 354 -10.01 -6.22 -18.14
N ALA A 355 -10.54 -6.88 -19.18
CA ALA A 355 -11.66 -6.42 -19.99
C ALA A 355 -12.87 -5.93 -19.20
N GLY A 356 -13.21 -6.60 -18.07
CA GLY A 356 -14.31 -6.16 -17.20
C GLY A 356 -14.10 -4.82 -16.49
N GLN A 357 -12.87 -4.25 -16.53
CA GLN A 357 -12.55 -2.96 -15.92
C GLN A 357 -12.25 -1.86 -16.96
N LEU A 358 -12.31 -2.20 -18.24
CA LEU A 358 -11.91 -1.34 -19.35
C LEU A 358 -13.05 -1.17 -20.33
N ALA A 359 -13.09 0.00 -20.98
CA ALA A 359 -13.99 0.34 -22.08
C ALA A 359 -13.17 0.72 -23.32
N GLY A 360 -13.62 0.32 -24.50
CA GLY A 360 -12.91 0.52 -25.77
C GLY A 360 -12.33 -0.78 -26.31
N ASP A 361 -11.22 -0.69 -27.01
CA ASP A 361 -10.47 -1.81 -27.58
C ASP A 361 -9.00 -1.77 -27.16
N ALA A 362 -8.20 -2.75 -27.59
CA ALA A 362 -6.79 -2.86 -27.18
C ALA A 362 -5.92 -1.67 -27.64
N ASP A 363 -6.31 -0.97 -28.70
CA ASP A 363 -5.56 0.17 -29.22
C ASP A 363 -5.94 1.48 -28.52
N ARG A 364 -7.19 1.58 -28.04
CA ARG A 364 -7.71 2.80 -27.44
C ARG A 364 -8.76 2.51 -26.36
N PHE A 365 -8.34 2.57 -25.13
CA PHE A 365 -9.15 2.18 -23.97
C PHE A 365 -9.08 3.18 -22.82
N SER A 366 -10.06 3.08 -21.94
CA SER A 366 -10.15 3.83 -20.67
C SER A 366 -10.71 2.93 -19.58
N VAL A 367 -10.72 3.43 -18.35
CA VAL A 367 -11.36 2.72 -17.22
C VAL A 367 -12.88 2.87 -17.33
N VAL A 368 -13.63 1.80 -17.02
CA VAL A 368 -15.10 1.86 -16.93
C VAL A 368 -15.57 2.70 -15.73
N PRO A 369 -16.66 3.48 -15.85
CA PRO A 369 -17.16 4.33 -14.77
C PRO A 369 -17.54 3.57 -13.50
N GLU A 370 -17.95 2.34 -13.59
CA GLU A 370 -18.34 1.44 -12.50
C GLU A 370 -17.18 1.17 -11.52
N LEU A 371 -15.95 1.23 -12.01
CA LEU A 371 -14.75 0.94 -11.21
C LEU A 371 -14.56 1.90 -10.04
N PHE A 372 -15.01 3.15 -10.17
CA PHE A 372 -14.85 4.17 -9.11
C PHE A 372 -15.75 3.93 -7.90
N GLY A 373 -16.88 3.26 -8.10
CA GLY A 373 -17.81 2.87 -7.04
C GLY A 373 -17.62 1.46 -6.51
N ARG A 374 -16.66 0.67 -7.03
CA ARG A 374 -16.52 -0.77 -6.76
C ARG A 374 -16.34 -1.13 -5.28
N THR A 375 -15.81 -0.24 -4.47
CA THR A 375 -15.64 -0.49 -3.04
C THR A 375 -16.95 -0.33 -2.24
N GLY A 376 -18.07 -0.14 -2.92
CA GLY A 376 -19.41 -0.27 -2.36
C GLY A 376 -20.01 1.03 -1.84
N ALA A 377 -20.93 0.90 -0.89
CA ALA A 377 -21.79 1.95 -0.37
C ALA A 377 -21.07 3.27 -0.06
N VAL A 378 -19.92 3.20 0.61
CA VAL A 378 -19.15 4.38 1.02
C VAL A 378 -18.56 5.11 -0.20
N ALA A 379 -18.13 4.37 -1.24
CA ALA A 379 -17.61 4.97 -2.47
C ALA A 379 -18.73 5.66 -3.25
N VAL A 380 -19.88 5.02 -3.41
CA VAL A 380 -21.05 5.59 -4.07
C VAL A 380 -21.51 6.86 -3.36
N ALA A 381 -21.65 6.82 -2.02
CA ALA A 381 -21.99 7.99 -1.24
C ALA A 381 -20.95 9.12 -1.40
N ALA A 382 -19.66 8.80 -1.42
CA ALA A 382 -18.59 9.77 -1.60
C ALA A 382 -18.60 10.42 -2.99
N LEU A 383 -18.89 9.65 -4.05
CA LEU A 383 -19.07 10.17 -5.42
C LEU A 383 -20.23 11.18 -5.46
N LEU A 384 -21.37 10.85 -4.86
CA LEU A 384 -22.55 11.75 -4.82
C LEU A 384 -22.32 13.00 -3.96
N LEU A 385 -21.45 12.93 -2.95
CA LEU A 385 -21.08 14.06 -2.10
C LEU A 385 -19.96 14.93 -2.69
N LEU A 386 -19.28 14.47 -3.73
CA LEU A 386 -18.17 15.19 -4.37
C LEU A 386 -18.61 16.55 -4.96
N PRO A 387 -19.76 16.70 -5.63
CA PRO A 387 -20.27 18.00 -6.08
C PRO A 387 -20.42 19.01 -4.93
N LEU A 388 -20.85 18.56 -3.75
CA LEU A 388 -20.96 19.44 -2.58
C LEU A 388 -19.60 19.99 -2.12
N ALA A 389 -18.52 19.21 -2.30
CA ALA A 389 -17.19 19.72 -2.08
C ALA A 389 -16.83 20.86 -3.05
N GLY A 390 -17.29 20.80 -4.28
CA GLY A 390 -17.14 21.87 -5.28
C GLY A 390 -17.70 23.21 -4.84
N LEU A 391 -18.84 23.22 -4.15
CA LEU A 391 -19.43 24.43 -3.58
C LEU A 391 -18.50 25.11 -2.56
N ALA A 392 -17.57 24.36 -1.97
CA ALA A 392 -16.60 24.86 -1.00
C ALA A 392 -15.18 25.00 -1.59
N ALA A 393 -14.98 24.97 -2.92
CA ALA A 393 -13.67 24.88 -3.59
C ALA A 393 -12.64 25.95 -3.22
N ARG A 394 -13.09 27.10 -2.69
CA ARG A 394 -12.21 28.13 -2.10
C ARG A 394 -11.47 27.64 -0.84
N ARG A 395 -11.95 26.57 -0.17
CA ARG A 395 -11.27 25.93 0.97
C ARG A 395 -10.27 24.88 0.47
N ARG A 396 -9.14 24.74 1.17
CA ARG A 396 -8.07 23.82 0.76
C ARG A 396 -8.55 22.36 0.63
N TRP A 397 -9.30 21.85 1.59
CA TRP A 397 -9.81 20.49 1.55
C TRP A 397 -10.71 20.25 0.32
N ALA A 398 -11.57 21.22 0.01
CA ALA A 398 -12.48 21.11 -1.13
C ALA A 398 -11.74 21.26 -2.47
N ALA A 399 -10.75 22.14 -2.54
CA ALA A 399 -9.87 22.25 -3.71
C ALA A 399 -9.12 20.93 -3.97
N TYR A 400 -8.64 20.24 -2.91
CA TYR A 400 -8.01 18.93 -3.05
C TYR A 400 -9.00 17.86 -3.50
N VAL A 401 -10.19 17.82 -2.90
CA VAL A 401 -11.22 16.84 -3.25
C VAL A 401 -11.67 16.99 -4.69
N VAL A 402 -12.06 18.21 -5.11
CA VAL A 402 -12.61 18.43 -6.45
C VAL A 402 -11.52 18.43 -7.51
N GLY A 403 -10.44 19.18 -7.30
CA GLY A 403 -9.33 19.24 -8.26
C GLY A 403 -8.64 17.90 -8.40
N GLY A 404 -8.40 17.21 -7.28
CA GLY A 404 -7.80 15.88 -7.29
C GLY A 404 -8.71 14.83 -7.93
N ALA A 405 -10.02 14.87 -7.64
CA ALA A 405 -10.96 13.95 -8.27
C ALA A 405 -11.06 14.17 -9.78
N LEU A 406 -11.21 15.43 -10.23
CA LEU A 406 -11.29 15.72 -11.66
C LEU A 406 -10.01 15.32 -12.38
N ALA A 407 -8.83 15.57 -11.80
CA ALA A 407 -7.57 15.15 -12.42
C ALA A 407 -7.50 13.62 -12.59
N VAL A 408 -7.87 12.85 -11.57
CA VAL A 408 -7.91 11.38 -11.65
C VAL A 408 -8.96 10.91 -12.66
N LEU A 409 -10.17 11.48 -12.62
CA LEU A 409 -11.26 11.11 -13.54
C LEU A 409 -10.90 11.40 -15.00
N VAL A 410 -10.28 12.56 -15.28
CA VAL A 410 -9.81 12.91 -16.64
C VAL A 410 -8.77 11.91 -17.13
N VAL A 411 -7.76 11.59 -16.32
CA VAL A 411 -6.75 10.60 -16.71
C VAL A 411 -7.39 9.23 -16.96
N CYS A 412 -8.31 8.78 -16.10
CA CYS A 412 -8.88 7.44 -16.18
C CYS A 412 -9.95 7.28 -17.26
N LEU A 413 -10.79 8.32 -17.50
CA LEU A 413 -11.97 8.23 -18.38
C LEU A 413 -11.71 8.70 -19.81
N VAL A 414 -10.59 9.40 -20.07
CA VAL A 414 -10.28 9.91 -21.42
C VAL A 414 -9.31 8.94 -22.12
N PRO A 415 -9.75 8.17 -23.14
CA PRO A 415 -8.94 7.10 -23.73
C PRO A 415 -7.58 7.56 -24.25
N TRP A 416 -7.50 8.72 -24.91
CA TRP A 416 -6.24 9.28 -25.42
C TRP A 416 -5.26 9.75 -24.34
N ILE A 417 -5.69 9.84 -23.10
CA ILE A 417 -4.81 10.10 -21.95
C ILE A 417 -4.49 8.79 -21.25
N PHE A 418 -5.50 7.92 -21.06
CA PHE A 418 -5.35 6.69 -20.31
C PHE A 418 -4.50 5.65 -21.03
N THR A 419 -4.68 5.46 -22.34
CA THR A 419 -3.89 4.47 -23.10
C THR A 419 -2.39 4.75 -23.03
N PRO A 420 -1.86 5.94 -23.40
CA PRO A 420 -0.42 6.21 -23.28
C PRO A 420 0.07 6.23 -21.82
N PHE A 421 -0.78 6.63 -20.88
CA PHE A 421 -0.45 6.50 -19.45
C PHE A 421 -0.30 5.03 -19.03
N SER A 422 -1.17 4.16 -19.54
CA SER A 422 -1.11 2.72 -19.32
C SER A 422 0.15 2.09 -19.92
N ASP A 423 0.52 2.50 -21.12
CA ASP A 423 1.76 2.03 -21.77
C ASP A 423 3.02 2.43 -20.97
N ALA A 424 2.99 3.58 -20.31
CA ALA A 424 4.12 4.06 -19.51
C ALA A 424 4.27 3.34 -18.15
N VAL A 425 3.17 2.85 -17.56
CA VAL A 425 3.20 2.28 -16.19
C VAL A 425 2.68 0.84 -16.09
N SER A 426 2.34 0.22 -17.19
CA SER A 426 1.61 -1.03 -17.39
C SER A 426 0.10 -0.96 -17.12
N LEU A 427 -0.68 -1.77 -17.86
CA LEU A 427 -2.14 -1.82 -17.71
C LEU A 427 -2.55 -2.36 -16.33
N SER A 428 -1.81 -3.31 -15.80
CA SER A 428 -2.01 -3.83 -14.45
C SER A 428 -1.96 -2.75 -13.37
N GLN A 429 -1.11 -1.73 -13.55
CA GLN A 429 -0.94 -0.65 -12.59
C GLN A 429 -1.87 0.54 -12.90
N SER A 430 -1.95 1.00 -14.15
CA SER A 430 -2.68 2.22 -14.53
C SER A 430 -4.15 2.22 -14.09
N ARG A 431 -4.86 1.09 -14.23
CA ARG A 431 -6.25 0.92 -13.77
C ARG A 431 -6.42 1.15 -12.26
N ARG A 432 -5.36 0.94 -11.47
CA ARG A 432 -5.38 1.16 -10.01
C ARG A 432 -5.43 2.64 -9.64
N LEU A 433 -5.14 3.56 -10.59
CA LEU A 433 -5.29 5.00 -10.40
C LEU A 433 -6.72 5.38 -10.01
N ALA A 434 -7.74 4.67 -10.49
CA ALA A 434 -9.13 4.87 -10.08
C ALA A 434 -9.32 4.84 -8.55
N GLY A 435 -8.52 4.05 -7.84
CA GLY A 435 -8.54 3.98 -6.38
C GLY A 435 -7.87 5.17 -5.67
N PHE A 436 -7.36 6.16 -6.39
CA PHE A 436 -6.74 7.38 -5.84
C PHE A 436 -7.68 8.58 -5.82
N LEU A 437 -8.96 8.39 -6.19
CA LEU A 437 -9.98 9.38 -5.90
C LEU A 437 -10.00 9.71 -4.41
N PRO A 438 -10.06 10.99 -4.02
CA PRO A 438 -10.06 11.42 -2.62
C PRO A 438 -11.43 11.18 -1.92
N LEU A 439 -12.01 9.97 -2.08
CA LEU A 439 -13.38 9.62 -1.67
C LEU A 439 -13.62 9.80 -0.18
N ALA A 440 -12.67 9.37 0.67
CA ALA A 440 -12.81 9.54 2.12
C ALA A 440 -12.92 11.02 2.55
N PHE A 441 -12.18 11.89 1.87
CA PHE A 441 -12.25 13.33 2.12
C PHE A 441 -13.49 13.96 1.48
N ALA A 442 -13.94 13.43 0.32
CA ALA A 442 -15.20 13.85 -0.31
C ALA A 442 -16.39 13.56 0.60
N LEU A 443 -16.45 12.35 1.18
CA LEU A 443 -17.47 11.96 2.14
C LEU A 443 -17.44 12.88 3.38
N ALA A 444 -16.29 13.02 4.03
CA ALA A 444 -16.15 13.82 5.25
C ALA A 444 -16.52 15.30 5.04
N GLY A 445 -16.07 15.89 3.93
CA GLY A 445 -16.35 17.27 3.59
C GLY A 445 -17.78 17.48 3.09
N GLY A 446 -18.26 16.57 2.23
CA GLY A 446 -19.59 16.63 1.63
C GLY A 446 -20.71 16.50 2.66
N ILE A 447 -20.59 15.56 3.63
CA ILE A 447 -21.53 15.46 4.75
C ILE A 447 -21.54 16.77 5.56
N GLY A 448 -20.38 17.39 5.77
CA GLY A 448 -20.29 18.67 6.46
C GLY A 448 -21.02 19.80 5.71
N VAL A 449 -20.96 19.84 4.38
CA VAL A 449 -21.71 20.79 3.55
C VAL A 449 -23.19 20.44 3.57
N LEU A 450 -23.57 19.18 3.42
CA LEU A 450 -24.95 18.71 3.47
C LEU A 450 -25.61 19.05 4.79
N ALA A 451 -24.92 18.80 5.92
CA ALA A 451 -25.41 19.17 7.26
C ALA A 451 -25.70 20.69 7.37
N ARG A 452 -24.98 21.52 6.62
CA ARG A 452 -25.23 22.96 6.57
C ARG A 452 -26.46 23.32 5.74
N LEU A 453 -26.74 22.58 4.68
CA LEU A 453 -27.84 22.82 3.76
C LEU A 453 -29.18 22.39 4.38
N ILE A 454 -29.24 21.19 4.95
CA ILE A 454 -30.49 20.59 5.46
C ILE A 454 -30.55 20.46 6.98
N GLY A 455 -29.60 21.04 7.71
CA GLY A 455 -29.58 21.08 9.16
C GLY A 455 -29.56 19.69 9.81
N ARG A 456 -30.42 19.46 10.79
CA ARG A 456 -30.53 18.19 11.53
C ARG A 456 -31.11 17.04 10.69
N LEU A 457 -31.79 17.32 9.58
CA LEU A 457 -32.34 16.32 8.68
C LEU A 457 -31.24 15.49 8.03
N VAL A 458 -29.97 15.96 8.00
CA VAL A 458 -28.83 15.16 7.53
C VAL A 458 -28.68 13.83 8.28
N VAL A 459 -29.16 13.75 9.54
CA VAL A 459 -29.01 12.55 10.38
C VAL A 459 -29.86 11.39 9.87
N PRO A 460 -31.19 11.51 9.76
CA PRO A 460 -32.03 10.44 9.20
C PRO A 460 -31.73 10.18 7.73
N VAL A 461 -31.41 11.20 6.95
CA VAL A 461 -31.01 11.03 5.53
C VAL A 461 -29.73 10.19 5.41
N ALA A 462 -28.72 10.44 6.25
CA ALA A 462 -27.48 9.67 6.24
C ALA A 462 -27.68 8.19 6.64
N LEU A 463 -28.54 7.93 7.64
CA LEU A 463 -28.88 6.55 8.03
C LEU A 463 -29.60 5.83 6.89
N ALA A 464 -30.65 6.44 6.33
CA ALA A 464 -31.41 5.86 5.23
C ALA A 464 -30.52 5.61 3.99
N ALA A 465 -29.64 6.58 3.64
CA ALA A 465 -28.71 6.44 2.55
C ALA A 465 -27.66 5.33 2.83
N GLY A 466 -27.13 5.27 4.06
CA GLY A 466 -26.19 4.23 4.45
C GLY A 466 -26.76 2.83 4.32
N ILE A 467 -28.00 2.61 4.77
CA ILE A 467 -28.71 1.34 4.63
C ILE A 467 -28.99 1.05 3.16
N ALA A 468 -29.58 1.99 2.42
CA ALA A 468 -29.93 1.81 1.01
C ALA A 468 -28.70 1.50 0.15
N PHE A 469 -27.61 2.26 0.29
CA PHE A 469 -26.39 2.02 -0.47
C PHE A 469 -25.73 0.70 -0.10
N GLN A 470 -25.75 0.29 1.18
CA GLN A 470 -25.17 -0.99 1.58
C GLN A 470 -25.97 -2.18 1.02
N LEU A 471 -27.30 -2.07 0.93
CA LEU A 471 -28.15 -3.10 0.31
C LEU A 471 -27.99 -3.16 -1.20
N LEU A 472 -27.89 -2.00 -1.88
CA LEU A 472 -27.80 -1.93 -3.34
C LEU A 472 -26.38 -2.13 -3.87
N TYR A 473 -25.36 -1.72 -3.12
CA TYR A 473 -23.95 -1.71 -3.53
C TYR A 473 -23.07 -2.22 -2.37
N PRO A 474 -23.08 -3.53 -2.08
CA PRO A 474 -22.31 -4.09 -0.95
C PRO A 474 -20.79 -3.99 -1.15
N GLY A 475 -20.34 -3.82 -2.39
CA GLY A 475 -18.94 -3.69 -2.75
C GLY A 475 -18.31 -4.95 -3.34
N ASP A 476 -17.32 -4.73 -4.20
CA ASP A 476 -16.53 -5.76 -4.84
C ASP A 476 -15.05 -5.41 -4.74
N PHE A 477 -14.26 -6.35 -4.20
CA PHE A 477 -12.80 -6.25 -4.14
C PHE A 477 -12.14 -7.20 -5.14
N GLY A 478 -12.94 -7.90 -5.96
CA GLY A 478 -12.48 -8.84 -6.97
C GLY A 478 -11.74 -8.17 -8.13
N TYR A 479 -10.93 -8.95 -8.82
CA TYR A 479 -10.25 -8.52 -10.05
C TYR A 479 -11.19 -8.33 -11.23
N MET A 480 -12.34 -9.01 -11.22
CA MET A 480 -13.25 -9.12 -12.37
C MET A 480 -14.38 -8.09 -12.37
N LEU A 481 -14.43 -7.18 -11.39
CA LEU A 481 -15.48 -6.18 -11.24
C LEU A 481 -16.90 -6.79 -11.40
N ARG A 482 -17.22 -7.76 -10.55
CA ARG A 482 -18.53 -8.45 -10.61
C ARG A 482 -19.68 -7.58 -10.13
N ASP A 483 -19.45 -6.83 -9.04
CA ASP A 483 -20.43 -5.98 -8.36
C ASP A 483 -19.90 -4.55 -8.25
N GLY A 484 -19.59 -3.94 -9.41
CA GLY A 484 -19.11 -2.55 -9.50
C GLY A 484 -20.15 -1.54 -9.00
N GLY A 485 -19.70 -0.31 -8.78
CA GLY A 485 -20.62 0.79 -8.47
C GLY A 485 -21.44 1.20 -9.70
N PRO A 486 -22.51 1.98 -9.49
CA PRO A 486 -23.31 2.45 -10.62
C PRO A 486 -22.55 3.52 -11.43
N ALA A 487 -22.46 3.33 -12.76
CA ALA A 487 -21.82 4.29 -13.68
C ALA A 487 -22.35 5.72 -13.53
N TRP A 488 -23.67 5.86 -13.33
CA TRP A 488 -24.31 7.15 -13.18
C TRP A 488 -23.76 7.98 -11.99
N ALA A 489 -23.36 7.34 -10.89
CA ALA A 489 -22.78 8.04 -9.73
C ALA A 489 -21.45 8.72 -10.10
N THR A 490 -20.63 8.07 -10.94
CA THR A 490 -19.39 8.64 -11.46
C THR A 490 -19.67 9.85 -12.34
N TRP A 491 -20.66 9.76 -13.24
CA TRP A 491 -21.01 10.88 -14.11
C TRP A 491 -21.65 12.04 -13.34
N VAL A 492 -22.47 11.77 -12.33
CA VAL A 492 -22.95 12.80 -11.39
C VAL A 492 -21.79 13.48 -10.67
N ALA A 493 -20.78 12.70 -10.24
CA ALA A 493 -19.60 13.27 -9.60
C ALA A 493 -18.81 14.19 -10.56
N VAL A 494 -18.61 13.78 -11.81
CA VAL A 494 -17.91 14.59 -12.85
C VAL A 494 -18.68 15.87 -13.14
N ALA A 495 -19.92 15.73 -13.62
CA ALA A 495 -20.73 16.87 -14.05
C ALA A 495 -21.00 17.83 -12.88
N GLY A 496 -21.39 17.28 -11.72
CA GLY A 496 -21.67 18.08 -10.54
C GLY A 496 -20.44 18.79 -9.98
N ALA A 497 -19.26 18.19 -10.04
CA ALA A 497 -18.01 18.85 -9.63
C ALA A 497 -17.66 20.02 -10.55
N VAL A 498 -17.79 19.86 -11.86
CA VAL A 498 -17.55 20.93 -12.84
C VAL A 498 -18.53 22.09 -12.62
N VAL A 499 -19.84 21.80 -12.54
CA VAL A 499 -20.87 22.81 -12.29
C VAL A 499 -20.60 23.55 -10.98
N ALA A 500 -20.31 22.82 -9.90
CA ALA A 500 -20.04 23.41 -8.59
C ALA A 500 -18.78 24.30 -8.57
N LEU A 501 -17.75 23.95 -9.33
CA LEU A 501 -16.56 24.81 -9.51
C LEU A 501 -16.93 26.12 -10.23
N VAL A 502 -17.76 26.06 -11.27
CA VAL A 502 -18.19 27.25 -12.04
C VAL A 502 -19.06 28.16 -11.19
N VAL A 503 -20.03 27.58 -10.48
CA VAL A 503 -20.98 28.33 -9.62
C VAL A 503 -20.28 29.00 -8.43
N GLY A 504 -19.27 28.36 -7.88
CA GLY A 504 -18.36 28.94 -6.88
C GLY A 504 -19.00 29.55 -5.64
N PHE A 505 -19.63 28.76 -4.78
CA PHE A 505 -20.34 29.25 -3.59
C PHE A 505 -19.41 29.53 -2.39
N ARG A 506 -19.72 30.54 -1.55
CA ARG A 506 -19.05 30.74 -0.25
C ARG A 506 -19.70 29.86 0.82
N ALA A 507 -19.35 28.59 0.87
CA ALA A 507 -19.87 27.70 1.91
C ALA A 507 -19.49 28.16 3.33
N ARG A 508 -20.47 28.29 4.22
CA ARG A 508 -20.28 28.55 5.64
C ARG A 508 -19.69 27.31 6.36
N PRO A 509 -19.09 27.46 7.56
CA PRO A 509 -18.58 26.30 8.31
C PRO A 509 -19.68 25.26 8.58
N PRO A 510 -19.34 23.96 8.53
CA PRO A 510 -20.31 22.88 8.79
C PRO A 510 -20.83 22.90 10.24
N LEU A 511 -22.04 22.35 10.44
CA LEU A 511 -22.60 22.05 11.76
C LEU A 511 -21.95 20.75 12.27
N GLU A 512 -21.00 20.85 13.22
CA GLU A 512 -20.14 19.70 13.59
C GLU A 512 -20.91 18.53 14.21
N ARG A 513 -21.86 18.79 15.13
CA ARG A 513 -22.62 17.73 15.81
C ARG A 513 -23.50 16.91 14.85
N PRO A 514 -24.37 17.52 14.02
CA PRO A 514 -25.16 16.79 13.05
C PRO A 514 -24.27 16.06 12.01
N ALA A 515 -23.19 16.69 11.56
CA ALA A 515 -22.26 16.06 10.61
C ALA A 515 -21.55 14.84 11.22
N ALA A 516 -21.14 14.89 12.49
CA ALA A 516 -20.51 13.76 13.17
C ALA A 516 -21.46 12.56 13.26
N LEU A 517 -22.71 12.80 13.71
CA LEU A 517 -23.71 11.75 13.84
C LEU A 517 -24.11 11.19 12.47
N ALA A 518 -24.32 12.05 11.48
CA ALA A 518 -24.62 11.63 10.11
C ALA A 518 -23.49 10.77 9.52
N SER A 519 -22.22 11.16 9.74
CA SER A 519 -21.08 10.36 9.29
C SER A 519 -21.04 8.97 9.93
N ALA A 520 -21.26 8.91 11.24
CA ALA A 520 -21.31 7.64 11.97
C ALA A 520 -22.44 6.73 11.45
N LEU A 521 -23.64 7.28 11.27
CA LEU A 521 -24.81 6.53 10.80
C LEU A 521 -24.70 6.10 9.34
N LEU A 522 -24.10 6.91 8.47
CA LEU A 522 -23.86 6.53 7.08
C LEU A 522 -22.85 5.36 6.97
N LEU A 523 -21.79 5.38 7.80
CA LEU A 523 -20.75 4.36 7.77
C LEU A 523 -21.13 3.07 8.51
N ALA A 524 -22.04 3.15 9.50
CA ALA A 524 -22.38 2.02 10.36
C ALA A 524 -22.86 0.77 9.60
N PRO A 525 -23.74 0.84 8.57
CA PRO A 525 -24.15 -0.35 7.82
C PRO A 525 -22.98 -1.08 7.15
N THR A 526 -22.03 -0.33 6.59
CA THR A 526 -20.83 -0.91 5.97
C THR A 526 -19.93 -1.58 7.01
N TYR A 527 -19.74 -0.98 8.18
CA TYR A 527 -18.97 -1.59 9.27
C TYR A 527 -19.65 -2.86 9.78
N VAL A 528 -20.97 -2.84 9.99
CA VAL A 528 -21.72 -4.03 10.44
C VAL A 528 -21.63 -5.14 9.39
N HIS A 529 -21.86 -4.82 8.13
CA HIS A 529 -21.76 -5.78 7.03
C HIS A 529 -20.34 -6.38 6.92
N GLY A 530 -19.31 -5.53 6.92
CA GLY A 530 -17.92 -5.99 6.85
C GLY A 530 -17.57 -6.92 8.00
N LEU A 531 -17.82 -6.50 9.24
CA LEU A 531 -17.51 -7.30 10.44
C LEU A 531 -18.29 -8.62 10.49
N ALA A 532 -19.52 -8.67 10.00
CA ALA A 532 -20.32 -9.90 9.93
C ALA A 532 -19.68 -10.96 8.99
N HIS A 533 -18.88 -10.53 8.01
CA HIS A 533 -18.19 -11.43 7.06
C HIS A 533 -16.75 -11.78 7.48
N TRP A 534 -16.24 -11.21 8.55
CA TRP A 534 -14.90 -11.51 9.08
C TRP A 534 -14.93 -12.76 9.93
N THR A 535 -14.60 -13.90 9.33
CA THR A 535 -14.58 -15.19 10.04
C THR A 535 -13.17 -15.80 10.04
N PRO A 536 -12.67 -16.29 11.19
CA PRO A 536 -11.38 -16.94 11.27
C PRO A 536 -11.29 -18.21 10.39
N SER A 537 -12.37 -19.00 10.32
CA SER A 537 -12.42 -20.24 9.55
C SER A 537 -12.23 -20.01 8.05
N GLY A 538 -12.86 -18.98 7.48
CA GLY A 538 -12.71 -18.64 6.07
C GLY A 538 -11.33 -18.07 5.73
N ALA A 539 -10.66 -17.42 6.69
CA ALA A 539 -9.33 -16.85 6.53
C ALA A 539 -8.21 -17.90 6.58
N ARG A 540 -8.41 -18.99 7.30
CA ARG A 540 -7.40 -20.03 7.55
C ARG A 540 -7.48 -21.14 6.51
N ARG A 541 -7.20 -20.85 5.26
CA ARG A 541 -7.08 -21.88 4.22
C ARG A 541 -5.82 -22.71 4.46
N PRO A 542 -5.89 -24.05 4.40
CA PRO A 542 -4.71 -24.91 4.54
C PRO A 542 -3.64 -24.55 3.50
N ASN A 543 -2.37 -24.57 3.93
CA ASN A 543 -1.27 -24.55 2.98
C ASN A 543 -1.20 -25.92 2.29
N PRO A 544 -1.12 -25.98 0.95
CA PRO A 544 -0.96 -27.27 0.25
C PRO A 544 0.40 -27.92 0.51
N LEU A 545 1.45 -27.20 0.93
CA LEU A 545 2.69 -27.79 1.40
C LEU A 545 2.48 -28.37 2.81
N SER A 546 2.95 -29.58 3.02
CA SER A 546 2.91 -30.19 4.36
C SER A 546 3.90 -29.49 5.31
N PRO A 547 3.61 -29.42 6.62
CA PRO A 547 4.56 -28.95 7.61
C PRO A 547 5.90 -29.70 7.55
N GLY A 548 5.87 -31.03 7.38
CA GLY A 548 7.06 -31.86 7.29
C GLY A 548 7.95 -31.52 6.08
N LEU A 549 7.34 -31.22 4.91
CA LEU A 549 8.10 -30.75 3.75
C LEU A 549 8.76 -29.40 4.02
N ILE A 550 8.04 -28.46 4.64
CA ILE A 550 8.59 -27.13 4.95
C ILE A 550 9.77 -27.26 5.93
N GLU A 551 9.63 -28.08 6.97
CA GLU A 551 10.71 -28.36 7.94
C GLU A 551 11.92 -29.02 7.27
N ALA A 552 11.69 -30.02 6.40
CA ALA A 552 12.76 -30.68 5.66
C ALA A 552 13.50 -29.72 4.74
N VAL A 553 12.78 -28.83 4.02
CA VAL A 553 13.43 -27.85 3.15
C VAL A 553 14.19 -26.82 4.00
N ARG A 554 13.67 -26.36 5.13
CA ARG A 554 14.37 -25.42 6.00
C ARG A 554 15.61 -26.02 6.67
N GLY A 555 15.58 -27.31 7.02
CA GLY A 555 16.67 -27.99 7.72
C GLY A 555 17.76 -28.56 6.81
N GLU A 556 17.38 -29.06 5.64
CA GLU A 556 18.28 -29.83 4.78
C GLU A 556 18.77 -29.05 3.55
N VAL A 557 17.96 -28.07 3.05
CA VAL A 557 18.29 -27.30 1.85
C VAL A 557 19.05 -26.02 2.24
N PRO A 558 20.31 -25.86 1.80
CA PRO A 558 21.07 -24.65 2.11
C PRO A 558 20.38 -23.38 1.62
N ALA A 559 20.54 -22.29 2.38
CA ALA A 559 20.05 -20.98 1.96
C ALA A 559 20.67 -20.59 0.60
N GLY A 560 19.84 -20.12 -0.33
CA GLY A 560 20.26 -19.77 -1.68
C GLY A 560 20.37 -20.94 -2.66
N ALA A 561 20.23 -22.20 -2.21
CA ALA A 561 20.18 -23.34 -3.10
C ALA A 561 18.96 -23.28 -4.03
N VAL A 562 19.09 -23.88 -5.22
CA VAL A 562 18.05 -23.86 -6.24
C VAL A 562 17.20 -25.12 -6.12
N VAL A 563 15.88 -24.91 -5.94
CA VAL A 563 14.87 -25.97 -5.83
C VAL A 563 14.00 -25.97 -7.08
N TYR A 564 13.83 -27.12 -7.69
CA TYR A 564 12.91 -27.36 -8.80
C TYR A 564 11.64 -28.05 -8.31
N ALA A 565 10.48 -27.53 -8.66
CA ALA A 565 9.18 -28.14 -8.40
C ALA A 565 8.17 -27.64 -9.46
N ASP A 566 6.90 -28.06 -9.39
CA ASP A 566 5.86 -27.43 -10.19
C ASP A 566 5.72 -25.92 -9.84
N PRO A 567 5.15 -25.09 -10.76
CA PRO A 567 5.13 -23.64 -10.56
C PRO A 567 4.52 -23.22 -9.23
N GLU A 568 3.43 -23.84 -8.82
CA GLU A 568 2.72 -23.50 -7.58
C GLU A 568 3.48 -23.93 -6.32
N ALA A 569 4.07 -25.13 -6.34
CA ALA A 569 4.90 -25.61 -5.24
C ALA A 569 6.20 -24.81 -5.12
N SER A 570 6.89 -24.52 -6.23
CA SER A 570 8.11 -23.69 -6.26
C SER A 570 7.85 -22.32 -5.62
N TYR A 571 6.78 -21.67 -6.01
CA TYR A 571 6.42 -20.34 -5.52
C TYR A 571 6.18 -20.31 -4.01
N ARG A 572 5.52 -21.36 -3.47
CA ARG A 572 5.31 -21.52 -2.03
C ARG A 572 6.59 -21.92 -1.30
N LEU A 573 7.40 -22.80 -1.87
CA LEU A 573 8.68 -23.21 -1.26
C LEU A 573 9.59 -21.99 -1.07
N GLY A 574 9.71 -21.13 -2.09
CA GLY A 574 10.44 -19.86 -1.97
C GLY A 574 9.89 -18.93 -0.89
N ALA A 575 8.57 -18.96 -0.63
CA ALA A 575 7.95 -18.16 0.41
C ALA A 575 8.26 -18.65 1.84
N PHE A 576 8.32 -19.97 2.04
CA PHE A 576 8.53 -20.55 3.37
C PHE A 576 9.98 -20.91 3.68
N SER A 577 10.87 -20.77 2.73
CA SER A 577 12.31 -21.07 2.89
C SER A 577 13.16 -20.12 2.04
N PRO A 578 14.42 -19.84 2.43
CA PRO A 578 15.30 -18.90 1.72
C PRO A 578 15.97 -19.57 0.51
N VAL A 579 15.19 -20.15 -0.39
CA VAL A 579 15.67 -20.86 -1.59
C VAL A 579 15.43 -20.03 -2.85
N ARG A 580 16.14 -20.36 -3.93
CA ARG A 580 15.85 -19.90 -5.30
C ARG A 580 15.02 -20.96 -6.01
N ILE A 581 14.25 -20.54 -6.99
CA ILE A 581 13.35 -21.42 -7.74
C ILE A 581 13.63 -21.30 -9.24
N CYS A 582 13.24 -22.30 -10.03
CA CYS A 582 13.42 -22.29 -11.47
C CYS A 582 12.17 -21.85 -12.23
N VAL A 583 11.02 -22.02 -11.62
CA VAL A 583 9.72 -21.77 -12.26
C VAL A 583 8.74 -21.22 -11.23
N ALA A 584 7.85 -20.33 -11.67
CA ALA A 584 6.75 -19.79 -10.88
C ALA A 584 5.53 -19.52 -11.78
N PRO A 585 4.33 -19.31 -11.21
CA PRO A 585 3.18 -18.88 -12.01
C PRO A 585 3.47 -17.52 -12.69
N PRO A 586 3.26 -17.39 -14.01
CA PRO A 586 3.67 -16.18 -14.75
C PRO A 586 3.07 -14.87 -14.25
N GLY A 587 1.88 -14.91 -13.62
CA GLY A 587 1.23 -13.72 -13.05
C GLY A 587 1.83 -13.22 -11.72
N HIS A 588 2.76 -13.96 -11.13
CA HIS A 588 3.35 -13.67 -9.81
C HIS A 588 4.83 -13.29 -9.85
N VAL A 589 5.44 -13.26 -11.01
CA VAL A 589 6.81 -12.79 -11.24
C VAL A 589 6.81 -11.75 -12.35
N ALA A 590 7.83 -10.88 -12.36
CA ALA A 590 7.95 -9.89 -13.42
C ALA A 590 8.22 -10.57 -14.77
N ASP A 591 7.51 -10.15 -15.81
CA ASP A 591 7.70 -10.57 -17.19
C ASP A 591 8.80 -9.71 -17.83
N THR A 592 10.04 -9.90 -17.34
CA THR A 592 11.23 -9.23 -17.86
C THR A 592 11.92 -10.11 -18.89
N VAL A 593 12.82 -9.52 -19.67
CA VAL A 593 13.63 -10.23 -20.68
C VAL A 593 14.36 -11.43 -20.07
N ASP A 594 14.92 -11.29 -18.86
CA ASP A 594 15.67 -12.36 -18.21
C ASP A 594 14.79 -13.43 -17.53
N ASN A 595 13.58 -13.05 -17.09
CA ASN A 595 12.74 -13.97 -16.32
C ASN A 595 12.03 -15.01 -17.18
N HIS A 596 11.61 -14.66 -18.39
CA HIS A 596 10.88 -15.55 -19.32
C HIS A 596 9.86 -16.50 -18.65
N PRO A 597 8.96 -16.02 -17.76
CA PRO A 597 8.20 -16.91 -16.86
C PRO A 597 7.31 -17.92 -17.60
N ARG A 598 6.83 -17.58 -18.80
CA ARG A 598 6.03 -18.51 -19.61
C ARG A 598 6.85 -19.62 -20.22
N ALA A 599 8.04 -19.30 -20.74
CA ALA A 599 8.97 -20.31 -21.28
C ALA A 599 9.38 -21.32 -20.19
N ARG A 600 9.64 -20.85 -18.96
CA ARG A 600 9.95 -21.74 -17.82
C ARG A 600 8.79 -22.67 -17.48
N VAL A 601 7.55 -22.24 -17.61
CA VAL A 601 6.38 -23.11 -17.41
C VAL A 601 6.28 -24.16 -18.52
N GLU A 602 6.60 -23.84 -19.77
CA GLU A 602 6.64 -24.83 -20.86
C GLU A 602 7.77 -25.83 -20.66
N GLU A 603 8.93 -25.42 -20.18
CA GLU A 603 10.02 -26.33 -19.79
C GLU A 603 9.60 -27.25 -18.66
N PHE A 604 8.89 -26.75 -17.64
CA PHE A 604 8.32 -27.58 -16.60
C PHE A 604 7.30 -28.59 -17.17
N ARG A 605 6.42 -28.18 -18.09
CA ARG A 605 5.47 -29.10 -18.74
C ARG A 605 6.16 -30.21 -19.51
N ARG A 606 7.30 -29.90 -20.18
CA ARG A 606 8.15 -30.90 -20.83
C ARG A 606 8.71 -31.88 -19.80
N PHE A 607 9.31 -31.36 -18.71
CA PHE A 607 9.81 -32.19 -17.61
C PHE A 607 8.72 -33.09 -17.02
N ALA A 608 7.54 -32.55 -16.75
CA ALA A 608 6.44 -33.31 -16.17
C ALA A 608 5.97 -34.50 -17.06
N ARG A 609 6.12 -34.37 -18.39
CA ARG A 609 5.79 -35.45 -19.34
C ARG A 609 6.91 -36.46 -19.51
N THR A 610 8.16 -36.03 -19.49
CA THR A 610 9.31 -36.88 -19.86
C THR A 610 10.07 -37.44 -18.67
N GLY A 611 10.01 -36.78 -17.51
CA GLY A 611 10.88 -37.08 -16.36
C GLY A 611 12.36 -36.75 -16.60
N ASP A 612 12.70 -35.98 -17.65
CA ASP A 612 14.08 -35.68 -18.03
C ASP A 612 14.75 -34.76 -17.01
N LEU A 613 15.66 -35.31 -16.22
CA LEU A 613 16.42 -34.60 -15.19
C LEU A 613 17.41 -33.57 -15.75
N ALA A 614 17.66 -33.54 -17.08
CA ALA A 614 18.46 -32.50 -17.70
C ALA A 614 17.77 -31.13 -17.57
N VAL A 615 16.42 -31.09 -17.58
CA VAL A 615 15.65 -29.85 -17.44
C VAL A 615 15.89 -29.15 -16.09
N PRO A 616 15.67 -29.78 -14.91
CA PRO A 616 16.00 -29.13 -13.65
C PRO A 616 17.48 -28.82 -13.47
N ARG A 617 18.38 -29.63 -14.00
CA ARG A 617 19.85 -29.37 -13.96
C ARG A 617 20.26 -28.17 -14.80
N ALA A 618 19.60 -27.95 -15.94
CA ALA A 618 19.91 -26.81 -16.83
C ALA A 618 19.64 -25.45 -16.15
N CYS A 619 18.66 -25.36 -15.22
CA CYS A 619 18.44 -24.14 -14.44
C CYS A 619 19.29 -24.08 -13.15
N GLY A 620 20.23 -25.02 -12.95
CA GLY A 620 21.10 -25.07 -11.77
C GLY A 620 20.45 -25.67 -10.53
N ALA A 621 19.33 -26.39 -10.66
CA ALA A 621 18.67 -27.01 -9.52
C ALA A 621 19.52 -28.14 -8.92
N THR A 622 19.72 -28.07 -7.62
CA THR A 622 20.39 -29.12 -6.82
C THR A 622 19.39 -29.93 -5.98
N TRP A 623 18.15 -29.49 -5.95
CA TRP A 623 17.04 -30.12 -5.23
C TRP A 623 15.80 -30.19 -6.12
N LEU A 624 15.01 -31.26 -5.94
CA LEU A 624 13.76 -31.52 -6.67
C LEU A 624 12.65 -31.88 -5.67
N VAL A 625 11.52 -31.17 -5.75
CA VAL A 625 10.30 -31.50 -5.01
C VAL A 625 9.25 -31.98 -6.01
N VAL A 626 8.62 -33.11 -5.71
CA VAL A 626 7.57 -33.71 -6.53
C VAL A 626 6.28 -33.82 -5.73
N ASP A 627 5.20 -33.26 -6.30
CA ASP A 627 3.81 -33.49 -5.85
C ASP A 627 3.32 -34.81 -6.45
N ARG A 628 3.23 -35.86 -5.65
CA ARG A 628 2.82 -37.20 -6.07
C ARG A 628 1.35 -37.30 -6.46
N ASP A 629 0.51 -36.44 -5.89
CA ASP A 629 -0.92 -36.40 -6.23
C ASP A 629 -1.12 -35.85 -7.65
N ARG A 630 -0.31 -34.86 -8.04
CA ARG A 630 -0.40 -34.23 -9.36
C ARG A 630 0.46 -34.91 -10.42
N PHE A 631 1.60 -35.48 -10.02
CA PHE A 631 2.59 -36.09 -10.91
C PHE A 631 3.03 -37.47 -10.39
N PRO A 632 2.13 -38.46 -10.27
CA PRO A 632 2.43 -39.78 -9.72
C PRO A 632 3.47 -40.53 -10.55
N GLN A 633 3.59 -40.20 -11.84
CA GLN A 633 4.57 -40.80 -12.78
C GLN A 633 6.01 -40.34 -12.53
N LEU A 634 6.23 -39.24 -11.78
CA LEU A 634 7.57 -38.72 -11.53
C LEU A 634 8.17 -39.39 -10.28
N ALA A 635 8.82 -40.52 -10.50
CA ALA A 635 9.60 -41.24 -9.49
C ALA A 635 11.04 -41.40 -10.00
N PHE A 636 12.02 -41.05 -9.17
CA PHE A 636 13.42 -41.01 -9.58
C PHE A 636 14.29 -41.88 -8.67
N PRO A 637 15.34 -42.55 -9.22
CA PRO A 637 16.36 -43.28 -8.45
C PRO A 637 17.38 -42.31 -7.85
N LEU A 638 16.86 -41.31 -7.10
CA LEU A 638 17.64 -40.26 -6.45
C LEU A 638 17.56 -40.43 -4.93
N ARG A 639 18.52 -39.82 -4.22
CA ARG A 639 18.48 -39.79 -2.75
C ARG A 639 17.23 -39.02 -2.27
N VAL A 640 16.32 -39.76 -1.62
CA VAL A 640 15.16 -39.17 -0.95
C VAL A 640 15.61 -38.60 0.39
N VAL A 641 15.31 -37.33 0.63
CA VAL A 641 15.61 -36.62 1.89
C VAL A 641 14.37 -36.51 2.76
N HIS A 642 13.20 -36.29 2.13
CA HIS A 642 11.91 -36.29 2.81
C HIS A 642 10.84 -36.96 1.94
N ARG A 643 9.92 -37.66 2.57
CA ARG A 643 8.73 -38.23 1.93
C ARG A 643 7.58 -38.26 2.89
N ASP A 644 6.46 -37.73 2.46
CA ASP A 644 5.16 -37.89 3.12
C ASP A 644 4.11 -38.45 2.13
N GLU A 645 2.83 -38.37 2.46
CA GLU A 645 1.75 -38.91 1.61
C GLU A 645 1.72 -38.27 0.23
N ARG A 646 1.99 -36.95 0.14
CA ARG A 646 1.88 -36.15 -1.08
C ARG A 646 3.23 -35.75 -1.67
N TRP A 647 4.22 -35.43 -0.86
CA TRP A 647 5.45 -34.76 -1.28
C TRP A 647 6.68 -35.66 -1.18
N VAL A 648 7.58 -35.51 -2.14
CA VAL A 648 8.91 -36.10 -2.05
C VAL A 648 9.95 -35.04 -2.34
N LEU A 649 10.94 -34.90 -1.45
CA LEU A 649 12.12 -34.07 -1.63
C LEU A 649 13.31 -34.95 -2.00
N TYR A 650 13.87 -34.73 -3.18
CA TYR A 650 15.06 -35.40 -3.69
C TYR A 650 16.24 -34.47 -3.70
N ARG A 651 17.44 -35.02 -3.47
CA ARG A 651 18.72 -34.39 -3.78
C ARG A 651 19.15 -34.77 -5.20
N LEU A 652 19.32 -33.77 -6.10
CA LEU A 652 19.71 -34.00 -7.50
C LEU A 652 21.19 -34.30 -7.68
N GLY A 653 22.03 -34.09 -6.64
CA GLY A 653 23.48 -34.16 -6.70
C GLY A 653 24.06 -32.87 -7.29
N GLY A 654 25.22 -32.43 -6.76
CA GLY A 654 26.08 -31.42 -7.36
C GLY A 654 27.15 -32.14 -8.16
#